data_010cac5e14bb42169506e30ff17592e7
#
_entry.id   010cac5e14bb42169506e30ff17592e7
#
_cell.length_a   1.000
_cell.length_b   1.000
_cell.length_c   1.000
_cell.angle_alpha   90.00
_cell.angle_beta   90.00
_cell.angle_gamma   90.00
#
_symmetry.space_group_name_H-M   'P 1'
#
loop_
_entity.id
_entity.type
_entity.pdbx_description
1 polymer ?
#
loop_
_entity_poly.entity_id
_entity_poly.type
_entity_poly.pdbx_seq_one_letter_code
_entity_poly.pdbx_strand_id
1 'polypeptide(L)'
;MKDTMFRRVIASALALALCASASVPAFADSEAADDSTLGTQATADDSATGDGSSAATTGTDSIRQTSYTNYVKKYTDAARPDKTVEVLGKDYDPASVTDAQITVTTVDGENDVMQWANQEGSVSWTVNIPETGVYNIKMIYEALESNTNDVEFSLLIDGESPYATASRIMLSKRWINESEIKQDSRQNDIRPGQISTPCWQETPLEDIDGLFNEPLEFYMEAGEHTITFESEKAEFAVKSFTFYQYEAPAAYTAPSDSDLAQAQGQKITLEGETAAYKSSRTLYPTSDKSSYLTSSANGSSPTKTRYNTIGSGSWTQSTQTVTWEFNVDKAGYYKIGIRGRQDQMRGMYSNRRLYVNGEVPCLEANQIKFYYDTDWSITTPKSENGDDLYFYLQAGTNTISLEAVPGEIGEIMGDLDELVYNINSYYRQIRQITGPDPDEYNNYMIDTAIPSIVPDFKEYAKTLRDKKAEIEKLSGSGGTEAETLEKMAIVLDKCIKKPDLIPEMMSQIKDNITSVSSFVNQYREQPLEVDMIEVATSDQDFTSCDKSFFGSLGFGFKGFIGSFFEDYNALSDEDESAMECWVMLGRDNAEALQQLISSEYNPTAKTKINLKLVQGGIVEATFAGKGPDLALFMGGDFPIQLAARGVLTDLTTFSDFDEVKSRFADDATVLYQYNGGTYGLPCDQTFPMLFYRSDILSEYDIDPATDLNTWDGLLNCLPTLQRNYLEVGLILPVMTSTGGTTQVSAITEPGNTFAMLLLQQGLNYYNEEQTKTTFDTQEAVNAFDTWTKFYTTYSFQQTYDAFTRFRTGDMPVVIQNYTFYNQLSVAAPEIKGCWGFQPVPGTVQEDGTINHAANSNGSGAIIFTKAADQEGAWDFIKWFTSTDAQVKYGNNIESILGTMGRYATANEEALQQLSWTTSEVNLLLDQLNSQVEIPIIPASYGVTRNVMNAFRAVVNDYDNARDTLFWYNKDINDEITRKLEDLGLYDN
;
A
#
# COMPACT_ATOMS: atom_id res chain seq x y z
N MET A 1 -44.89 46.04 6.43
CA MET A 1 -43.41 45.97 6.62
C MET A 1 -42.90 44.62 7.19
N LYS A 2 -43.68 43.92 8.00
CA LYS A 2 -43.24 42.60 8.54
C LYS A 2 -43.36 41.46 7.50
N ASP A 3 -44.37 41.50 6.61
CA ASP A 3 -44.57 40.44 5.60
C ASP A 3 -43.52 40.42 4.46
N THR A 4 -42.97 41.58 4.14
CA THR A 4 -41.94 41.68 3.07
C THR A 4 -40.56 41.25 3.57
N MET A 5 -40.31 41.33 4.86
CA MET A 5 -39.07 40.90 5.47
C MET A 5 -39.03 39.35 5.62
N PHE A 6 -40.16 38.75 5.98
CA PHE A 6 -40.30 37.29 6.11
C PHE A 6 -40.19 36.58 4.74
N ARG A 7 -40.79 37.15 3.69
CA ARG A 7 -40.66 36.62 2.31
C ARG A 7 -39.24 36.77 1.74
N ARG A 8 -38.48 37.80 2.13
CA ARG A 8 -37.06 37.96 1.75
C ARG A 8 -36.16 36.96 2.46
N VAL A 9 -36.42 36.65 3.71
CA VAL A 9 -35.66 35.66 4.48
C VAL A 9 -35.92 34.25 3.93
N ILE A 10 -37.14 33.90 3.60
CA ILE A 10 -37.47 32.60 2.99
C ILE A 10 -36.89 32.49 1.56
N ALA A 11 -36.92 33.56 0.78
CA ALA A 11 -36.32 33.56 -0.56
C ALA A 11 -34.81 33.48 -0.52
N SER A 12 -34.16 34.07 0.48
CA SER A 12 -32.70 33.95 0.68
C SER A 12 -32.32 32.58 1.19
N ALA A 13 -33.12 31.96 2.05
CA ALA A 13 -32.89 30.59 2.52
C ALA A 13 -33.07 29.53 1.41
N LEU A 14 -34.08 29.73 0.52
CA LEU A 14 -34.28 28.87 -0.64
C LEU A 14 -33.22 29.09 -1.71
N ALA A 15 -32.66 30.29 -1.88
CA ALA A 15 -31.56 30.56 -2.80
C ALA A 15 -30.24 29.95 -2.29
N LEU A 16 -30.02 29.98 -0.97
CA LEU A 16 -28.87 29.30 -0.35
C LEU A 16 -28.97 27.76 -0.41
N ALA A 17 -30.19 27.21 -0.26
CA ALA A 17 -30.39 25.75 -0.39
C ALA A 17 -30.22 25.28 -1.85
N LEU A 18 -30.55 26.11 -2.85
CA LEU A 18 -30.31 25.81 -4.27
C LEU A 18 -28.83 25.99 -4.69
N CYS A 19 -28.08 26.81 -3.98
CA CYS A 19 -26.62 26.92 -4.22
C CYS A 19 -25.80 25.81 -3.56
N ALA A 20 -26.32 25.18 -2.50
CA ALA A 20 -25.63 24.07 -1.81
C ALA A 20 -25.78 22.70 -2.53
N SER A 21 -26.68 22.60 -3.52
CA SER A 21 -26.86 21.36 -4.31
C SER A 21 -26.07 21.32 -5.62
N ALA A 22 -25.13 22.26 -5.84
CA ALA A 22 -24.36 22.36 -7.08
C ALA A 22 -22.84 22.44 -6.88
N SER A 23 -22.32 21.72 -5.90
CA SER A 23 -20.86 21.51 -5.81
C SER A 23 -20.54 20.02 -5.75
N VAL A 24 -20.66 19.38 -6.90
CA VAL A 24 -19.92 18.15 -7.19
C VAL A 24 -18.52 18.61 -7.63
N PRO A 25 -17.44 18.13 -7.04
CA PRO A 25 -16.11 18.42 -7.57
C PRO A 25 -15.99 17.71 -8.92
N ALA A 26 -15.95 18.49 -9.99
CA ALA A 26 -15.56 18.02 -11.30
C ALA A 26 -14.07 17.67 -11.23
N PHE A 27 -13.74 16.42 -11.41
CA PHE A 27 -12.40 16.04 -11.81
C PHE A 27 -12.14 16.70 -13.17
N ALA A 28 -11.13 17.55 -13.20
CA ALA A 28 -10.71 18.18 -14.43
C ALA A 28 -10.02 17.12 -15.29
N ASP A 29 -10.65 16.75 -16.38
CA ASP A 29 -9.99 16.11 -17.51
C ASP A 29 -8.91 17.07 -18.03
N SER A 30 -7.67 16.65 -17.94
CA SER A 30 -6.59 17.33 -18.66
C SER A 30 -6.68 16.89 -20.12
N GLU A 31 -7.27 17.72 -20.95
CA GLU A 31 -7.10 17.62 -22.39
C GLU A 31 -5.61 17.73 -22.75
N ALA A 32 -5.11 16.70 -23.42
CA ALA A 32 -3.83 16.74 -24.09
C ALA A 32 -3.90 17.75 -25.24
N ALA A 33 -3.08 18.76 -25.17
CA ALA A 33 -2.88 19.66 -26.32
C ALA A 33 -2.04 18.92 -27.37
N ASP A 34 -2.68 18.69 -28.50
CA ASP A 34 -2.09 18.26 -29.74
C ASP A 34 -1.22 19.39 -30.30
N ASP A 35 0.08 19.19 -30.44
CA ASP A 35 0.91 20.05 -31.28
C ASP A 35 1.80 19.19 -32.19
N SER A 36 1.27 18.99 -33.38
CA SER A 36 1.99 18.43 -34.51
C SER A 36 2.79 19.54 -35.19
N THR A 37 4.06 19.35 -35.39
CA THR A 37 4.78 19.55 -36.65
C THR A 37 6.29 19.60 -36.43
N LEU A 38 7.02 18.69 -37.02
CA LEU A 38 7.98 18.94 -38.09
C LEU A 38 8.87 17.73 -38.32
N GLY A 39 8.65 17.11 -39.43
CA GLY A 39 9.50 16.07 -39.96
C GLY A 39 10.78 16.60 -40.54
N THR A 40 11.82 15.82 -40.47
CA THR A 40 12.89 15.82 -41.50
C THR A 40 13.39 14.40 -41.71
N GLN A 41 13.30 14.02 -42.95
CA GLN A 41 13.83 12.81 -43.54
C GLN A 41 15.34 12.71 -43.41
N ALA A 42 15.88 11.55 -43.14
CA ALA A 42 17.16 11.12 -43.60
C ALA A 42 17.08 9.71 -44.18
N THR A 43 17.51 9.62 -45.40
CA THR A 43 17.43 8.48 -46.29
C THR A 43 18.31 7.31 -45.89
N ALA A 44 17.75 6.12 -46.14
CA ALA A 44 18.43 4.83 -46.08
C ALA A 44 19.38 4.63 -47.26
N ASP A 45 20.40 3.81 -47.04
CA ASP A 45 20.99 2.93 -48.05
C ASP A 45 21.54 1.68 -47.40
N ASP A 46 21.02 0.66 -47.68
CA ASP A 46 21.09 -0.60 -48.50
C ASP A 46 22.12 -1.65 -48.02
N SER A 47 21.57 -2.86 -47.96
CA SER A 47 22.14 -4.17 -48.21
C SER A 47 23.06 -4.87 -47.19
N ALA A 48 22.49 -5.93 -46.56
CA ALA A 48 23.12 -7.27 -46.70
C ALA A 48 22.16 -8.38 -46.29
N THR A 49 21.91 -9.26 -47.22
CA THR A 49 21.24 -10.54 -47.10
C THR A 49 21.98 -11.52 -46.20
N GLY A 50 21.25 -12.18 -45.33
CA GLY A 50 21.75 -13.29 -44.51
C GLY A 50 20.58 -14.16 -44.10
N ASP A 51 20.36 -15.22 -44.87
CA ASP A 51 19.41 -16.31 -44.65
C ASP A 51 19.72 -17.08 -43.35
N GLY A 52 18.74 -17.32 -42.52
CA GLY A 52 18.89 -18.10 -41.28
C GLY A 52 17.55 -18.31 -40.62
N SER A 53 16.68 -19.13 -41.24
CA SER A 53 15.46 -19.61 -40.58
C SER A 53 15.84 -20.49 -39.40
N SER A 54 15.68 -20.00 -38.20
CA SER A 54 15.46 -20.85 -37.03
C SER A 54 13.99 -20.74 -36.65
N ALA A 55 13.31 -21.87 -36.74
CA ALA A 55 11.94 -22.01 -36.29
C ALA A 55 11.87 -21.62 -34.82
N ALA A 56 11.05 -20.62 -34.53
CA ALA A 56 10.66 -20.29 -33.16
C ALA A 56 9.92 -21.49 -32.58
N THR A 57 10.52 -22.15 -31.63
CA THR A 57 9.84 -23.09 -30.76
C THR A 57 8.79 -22.33 -29.94
N THR A 58 7.55 -22.59 -30.26
CA THR A 58 6.40 -22.20 -29.45
C THR A 58 6.48 -22.96 -28.12
N GLY A 59 6.73 -22.28 -27.05
CA GLY A 59 6.77 -22.84 -25.69
C GLY A 59 7.67 -22.04 -24.76
N THR A 60 7.36 -20.78 -24.59
CA THR A 60 7.85 -20.07 -23.41
C THR A 60 6.87 -20.34 -22.27
N ASP A 61 7.11 -21.43 -21.52
CA ASP A 61 6.66 -21.48 -20.14
C ASP A 61 7.35 -20.31 -19.43
N SER A 62 6.62 -19.21 -19.26
CA SER A 62 7.07 -18.09 -18.43
C SER A 62 7.35 -18.63 -17.03
N ILE A 63 8.46 -18.23 -16.41
CA ILE A 63 8.84 -18.61 -15.04
C ILE A 63 7.93 -17.87 -14.02
N ARG A 64 6.70 -17.56 -14.38
CA ARG A 64 5.69 -17.14 -13.46
C ARG A 64 5.29 -18.31 -12.60
N GLN A 65 5.36 -18.16 -11.28
CA GLN A 65 4.72 -19.14 -10.40
C GLN A 65 3.25 -19.31 -10.82
N THR A 66 2.79 -20.57 -10.83
CA THR A 66 1.39 -20.86 -11.15
C THR A 66 0.48 -20.07 -10.21
N SER A 67 -0.48 -19.32 -10.74
CA SER A 67 -1.49 -18.67 -9.90
C SER A 67 -2.37 -19.71 -9.22
N TYR A 68 -2.92 -19.37 -8.05
CA TYR A 68 -3.83 -20.28 -7.35
C TYR A 68 -5.05 -20.62 -8.19
N THR A 69 -5.61 -19.68 -8.94
CA THR A 69 -6.72 -19.90 -9.89
C THR A 69 -6.39 -20.98 -10.91
N ASN A 70 -5.21 -20.95 -11.51
CA ASN A 70 -4.80 -21.97 -12.49
C ASN A 70 -4.48 -23.31 -11.81
N TYR A 71 -3.94 -23.27 -10.59
CA TYR A 71 -3.68 -24.47 -9.83
C TYR A 71 -4.97 -25.24 -9.49
N VAL A 72 -6.00 -24.57 -8.98
CA VAL A 72 -7.30 -25.18 -8.68
C VAL A 72 -7.93 -25.77 -9.94
N LYS A 73 -7.90 -25.03 -11.06
CA LYS A 73 -8.40 -25.53 -12.34
C LYS A 73 -7.67 -26.79 -12.81
N LYS A 74 -6.35 -26.84 -12.65
CA LYS A 74 -5.53 -28.01 -13.02
C LYS A 74 -5.92 -29.27 -12.24
N TYR A 75 -6.31 -29.12 -10.97
CA TYR A 75 -6.62 -30.25 -10.10
C TYR A 75 -8.11 -30.41 -9.78
N THR A 76 -8.99 -29.75 -10.53
CA THR A 76 -10.46 -29.82 -10.33
C THR A 76 -10.99 -31.24 -10.31
N ASP A 77 -10.49 -32.13 -11.18
CA ASP A 77 -10.92 -33.54 -11.28
C ASP A 77 -10.08 -34.49 -10.40
N ALA A 78 -9.17 -33.99 -9.59
CA ALA A 78 -8.34 -34.83 -8.72
C ALA A 78 -9.18 -35.41 -7.57
N ALA A 79 -8.73 -36.56 -7.08
CA ALA A 79 -9.39 -37.22 -5.94
C ALA A 79 -9.34 -36.29 -4.69
N ARG A 80 -10.36 -36.38 -3.85
CA ARG A 80 -10.44 -35.67 -2.57
C ARG A 80 -10.58 -36.72 -1.45
N PRO A 81 -9.45 -37.27 -0.96
CA PRO A 81 -9.47 -38.34 0.02
C PRO A 81 -10.01 -37.88 1.38
N ASP A 82 -10.97 -38.58 1.92
CA ASP A 82 -11.44 -38.40 3.30
C ASP A 82 -10.40 -38.99 4.28
N LYS A 83 -9.26 -38.35 4.38
CA LYS A 83 -8.13 -38.72 5.23
C LYS A 83 -7.61 -37.53 5.97
N THR A 84 -7.26 -37.76 7.23
CA THR A 84 -6.65 -36.76 8.08
C THR A 84 -5.24 -37.17 8.44
N VAL A 85 -4.27 -36.26 8.28
CA VAL A 85 -2.87 -36.47 8.67
C VAL A 85 -2.46 -35.29 9.55
N GLU A 86 -2.37 -35.53 10.84
CA GLU A 86 -1.88 -34.55 11.82
C GLU A 86 -0.37 -34.62 11.94
N VAL A 87 0.28 -33.45 11.90
CA VAL A 87 1.72 -33.26 12.07
C VAL A 87 1.94 -32.37 13.28
N LEU A 88 2.63 -32.90 14.29
CA LEU A 88 2.91 -32.09 15.49
C LEU A 88 4.06 -31.10 15.19
N GLY A 89 3.91 -29.87 15.63
CA GLY A 89 4.93 -28.83 15.45
C GLY A 89 6.31 -29.27 15.93
N LYS A 90 6.38 -29.97 17.05
CA LYS A 90 7.64 -30.47 17.66
C LYS A 90 8.36 -31.58 16.87
N ASP A 91 7.68 -32.23 15.94
CA ASP A 91 8.21 -33.37 15.18
C ASP A 91 8.96 -32.91 13.90
N TYR A 92 9.46 -31.68 13.89
CA TYR A 92 10.30 -31.15 12.81
C TYR A 92 11.66 -31.86 12.74
N ASP A 93 12.29 -31.83 11.58
CA ASP A 93 13.66 -32.32 11.42
C ASP A 93 14.67 -31.28 11.96
N PRO A 94 15.37 -31.53 13.07
CA PRO A 94 16.33 -30.57 13.60
C PRO A 94 17.51 -30.28 12.64
N ALA A 95 17.76 -31.17 11.65
CA ALA A 95 18.81 -30.95 10.66
C ALA A 95 18.38 -29.99 9.53
N SER A 96 17.09 -29.75 9.39
CA SER A 96 16.53 -28.84 8.40
C SER A 96 16.47 -27.38 8.87
N VAL A 97 16.71 -27.11 10.15
CA VAL A 97 16.63 -25.76 10.70
C VAL A 97 17.79 -24.92 10.17
N THR A 98 17.46 -23.83 9.48
CA THR A 98 18.41 -22.87 8.93
C THR A 98 18.05 -21.49 9.44
N ASP A 99 18.98 -20.80 10.07
CA ASP A 99 18.86 -19.42 10.60
C ASP A 99 17.64 -19.15 11.53
N ALA A 100 16.81 -20.15 11.78
CA ALA A 100 15.64 -20.08 12.63
C ALA A 100 15.96 -20.38 14.09
N GLN A 101 15.39 -19.59 15.02
CA GLN A 101 15.48 -19.83 16.47
C GLN A 101 14.29 -20.66 16.94
N ILE A 102 14.39 -21.98 16.79
CA ILE A 102 13.34 -22.92 17.11
C ILE A 102 13.65 -23.67 18.40
N THR A 103 12.66 -23.73 19.29
CA THR A 103 12.72 -24.50 20.52
C THR A 103 11.42 -25.26 20.75
N VAL A 104 11.50 -26.42 21.45
CA VAL A 104 10.30 -27.12 21.92
C VAL A 104 10.12 -26.76 23.39
N THR A 105 9.00 -26.11 23.71
CA THR A 105 8.75 -25.53 25.03
C THR A 105 7.27 -25.55 25.39
N THR A 106 6.93 -24.95 26.53
CA THR A 106 5.54 -24.70 26.94
C THR A 106 5.20 -23.24 26.65
N VAL A 107 4.14 -23.01 25.86
CA VAL A 107 3.62 -21.69 25.52
C VAL A 107 2.15 -21.64 25.95
N ASP A 108 1.77 -20.66 26.75
CA ASP A 108 0.42 -20.37 27.29
C ASP A 108 -0.37 -21.64 27.75
N GLY A 109 0.34 -22.51 28.49
CA GLY A 109 -0.24 -23.71 29.10
C GLY A 109 -0.24 -24.96 28.20
N GLU A 110 0.06 -24.85 26.91
CA GLU A 110 0.26 -25.98 26.01
C GLU A 110 1.73 -26.43 26.09
N ASN A 111 1.94 -27.74 26.30
CA ASN A 111 3.25 -28.32 26.47
C ASN A 111 3.76 -28.93 25.16
N ASP A 112 5.11 -29.02 25.05
CA ASP A 112 5.76 -29.67 23.93
C ASP A 112 5.36 -29.09 22.57
N VAL A 113 5.23 -27.78 22.47
CA VAL A 113 4.95 -27.07 21.23
C VAL A 113 6.24 -26.50 20.63
N MET A 114 6.31 -26.42 19.30
CA MET A 114 7.38 -25.72 18.61
C MET A 114 7.16 -24.22 18.78
N GLN A 115 8.20 -23.52 19.26
CA GLN A 115 8.22 -22.05 19.29
C GLN A 115 9.31 -21.56 18.33
N TRP A 116 8.92 -20.65 17.43
CA TRP A 116 9.79 -19.93 16.52
C TRP A 116 9.89 -18.49 17.00
N ALA A 117 11.08 -18.09 17.49
CA ALA A 117 11.25 -16.84 18.26
C ALA A 117 11.94 -15.71 17.50
N ASN A 118 12.25 -15.90 16.22
CA ASN A 118 12.80 -14.86 15.34
C ASN A 118 12.04 -14.83 14.01
N GLN A 119 12.31 -13.83 13.20
CA GLN A 119 11.67 -13.61 11.90
C GLN A 119 12.50 -14.13 10.71
N GLU A 120 13.37 -15.08 10.94
CA GLU A 120 14.30 -15.58 9.93
C GLU A 120 14.31 -17.11 9.91
N GLY A 121 14.75 -17.67 8.78
CA GLY A 121 15.11 -19.05 8.63
C GLY A 121 14.00 -19.96 8.12
N SER A 122 14.27 -21.25 8.17
CA SER A 122 13.35 -22.28 7.71
C SER A 122 13.37 -23.51 8.60
N VAL A 123 12.31 -24.31 8.50
CA VAL A 123 12.17 -25.59 9.21
C VAL A 123 11.29 -26.54 8.39
N SER A 124 11.59 -27.84 8.45
CA SER A 124 10.89 -28.85 7.65
C SER A 124 10.38 -30.02 8.49
N TRP A 125 9.33 -30.64 8.01
CA TRP A 125 8.73 -31.88 8.53
C TRP A 125 8.66 -32.93 7.42
N THR A 126 8.87 -34.18 7.74
CA THR A 126 8.56 -35.32 6.86
C THR A 126 7.17 -35.79 7.14
N VAL A 127 6.31 -35.79 6.14
CA VAL A 127 4.90 -36.15 6.23
C VAL A 127 4.58 -37.29 5.27
N ASN A 128 3.89 -38.34 5.74
CA ASN A 128 3.48 -39.45 4.90
C ASN A 128 2.00 -39.31 4.51
N ILE A 129 1.73 -39.02 3.25
CA ILE A 129 0.39 -38.88 2.68
C ILE A 129 -0.15 -40.26 2.29
N PRO A 130 -1.32 -40.69 2.83
CA PRO A 130 -1.80 -42.06 2.61
C PRO A 130 -2.39 -42.32 1.23
N GLU A 131 -3.00 -41.34 0.60
CA GLU A 131 -3.70 -41.45 -0.69
C GLU A 131 -3.43 -40.19 -1.53
N THR A 132 -3.20 -40.38 -2.84
CA THR A 132 -3.01 -39.27 -3.77
C THR A 132 -4.28 -38.46 -3.94
N GLY A 133 -4.21 -37.14 -3.83
CA GLY A 133 -5.35 -36.26 -4.03
C GLY A 133 -5.11 -34.82 -3.54
N VAL A 134 -6.18 -34.07 -3.52
CA VAL A 134 -6.19 -32.69 -3.03
C VAL A 134 -6.56 -32.68 -1.55
N TYR A 135 -5.81 -31.94 -0.76
CA TYR A 135 -6.01 -31.74 0.69
C TYR A 135 -6.09 -30.26 1.02
N ASN A 136 -6.73 -29.93 2.10
CA ASN A 136 -6.65 -28.62 2.75
C ASN A 136 -5.73 -28.74 3.97
N ILE A 137 -5.19 -27.64 4.45
CA ILE A 137 -4.36 -27.59 5.66
C ILE A 137 -4.99 -26.63 6.64
N LYS A 138 -5.03 -27.03 7.92
CA LYS A 138 -5.35 -26.15 9.05
C LYS A 138 -4.26 -26.24 10.09
N MET A 139 -4.07 -25.15 10.84
CA MET A 139 -3.04 -25.03 11.86
C MET A 139 -3.63 -24.70 13.22
N ILE A 140 -3.02 -25.27 14.27
CA ILE A 140 -3.20 -24.82 15.65
C ILE A 140 -1.92 -24.08 16.04
N TYR A 141 -2.04 -22.79 16.21
CA TYR A 141 -0.91 -21.89 16.45
C TYR A 141 -1.24 -20.82 17.49
N GLU A 142 -0.20 -20.21 18.03
CA GLU A 142 -0.29 -18.97 18.81
C GLU A 142 0.73 -17.98 18.26
N ALA A 143 0.26 -16.81 17.82
CA ALA A 143 1.14 -15.72 17.43
C ALA A 143 1.76 -15.11 18.70
N LEU A 144 3.09 -15.02 18.74
CA LEU A 144 3.81 -14.45 19.87
C LEU A 144 3.68 -12.91 19.89
N GLU A 145 3.99 -12.34 21.06
CA GLU A 145 4.04 -10.89 21.21
C GLU A 145 5.19 -10.32 20.37
N SER A 146 4.86 -9.57 19.36
CA SER A 146 5.80 -8.88 18.47
C SER A 146 5.12 -7.68 17.82
N ASN A 147 5.92 -6.83 17.14
CA ASN A 147 5.44 -5.60 16.50
C ASN A 147 4.80 -5.84 15.13
N THR A 148 4.91 -7.04 14.58
CA THR A 148 4.32 -7.39 13.28
C THR A 148 2.80 -7.43 13.33
N ASN A 149 2.14 -7.12 12.21
CA ASN A 149 0.69 -7.16 12.12
C ASN A 149 0.14 -8.59 12.12
N ASP A 150 0.82 -9.49 11.42
CA ASP A 150 0.44 -10.88 11.21
C ASP A 150 1.67 -11.79 11.30
N VAL A 151 1.48 -13.09 11.30
CA VAL A 151 2.51 -14.10 11.07
C VAL A 151 2.52 -14.44 9.59
N GLU A 152 3.64 -14.32 8.93
CA GLU A 152 3.79 -14.62 7.50
C GLU A 152 4.93 -15.62 7.27
N PHE A 153 4.68 -16.64 6.43
CA PHE A 153 5.68 -17.62 6.00
C PHE A 153 5.36 -18.17 4.63
N SER A 154 6.39 -18.64 3.91
CA SER A 154 6.24 -19.42 2.70
C SER A 154 6.05 -20.90 3.04
N LEU A 155 5.14 -21.58 2.34
CA LEU A 155 4.94 -23.02 2.43
C LEU A 155 5.49 -23.70 1.17
N LEU A 156 6.50 -24.57 1.37
CA LEU A 156 7.07 -25.38 0.31
C LEU A 156 6.70 -26.85 0.50
N ILE A 157 6.44 -27.52 -0.61
CA ILE A 157 6.23 -28.96 -0.69
C ILE A 157 7.36 -29.52 -1.55
N ASP A 158 8.17 -30.42 -0.96
CA ASP A 158 9.34 -31.02 -1.62
C ASP A 158 10.32 -29.99 -2.18
N GLY A 159 10.41 -28.82 -1.51
CA GLY A 159 11.33 -27.71 -1.82
C GLY A 159 10.79 -26.74 -2.88
N GLU A 160 9.56 -26.88 -3.33
CA GLU A 160 8.93 -25.97 -4.28
C GLU A 160 7.63 -25.39 -3.73
N SER A 161 7.37 -24.12 -3.99
CA SER A 161 6.06 -23.52 -3.71
C SER A 161 5.04 -24.00 -4.74
N PRO A 162 3.90 -24.60 -4.33
CA PRO A 162 2.94 -25.17 -5.26
C PRO A 162 2.25 -24.12 -6.14
N TYR A 163 2.13 -22.91 -5.67
CA TYR A 163 1.53 -21.77 -6.38
C TYR A 163 1.89 -20.44 -5.67
N ALA A 164 1.70 -19.33 -6.35
CA ALA A 164 2.13 -18.01 -5.87
C ALA A 164 1.58 -17.61 -4.48
N THR A 165 0.33 -17.94 -4.16
CA THR A 165 -0.26 -17.63 -2.84
C THR A 165 0.39 -18.43 -1.71
N ALA A 166 0.92 -19.64 -1.98
CA ALA A 166 1.61 -20.45 -0.98
C ALA A 166 2.98 -19.89 -0.57
N SER A 167 3.55 -19.00 -1.38
CA SER A 167 4.77 -18.25 -1.00
C SER A 167 4.51 -17.16 0.04
N ARG A 168 3.25 -16.92 0.40
CA ARG A 168 2.88 -15.95 1.42
C ARG A 168 1.62 -16.37 2.15
N ILE A 169 1.78 -17.32 3.08
CA ILE A 169 0.72 -17.72 3.99
C ILE A 169 0.67 -16.72 5.15
N MET A 170 -0.51 -16.21 5.44
CA MET A 170 -0.73 -15.30 6.57
C MET A 170 -1.61 -15.94 7.63
N LEU A 171 -1.18 -15.82 8.88
CA LEU A 171 -1.97 -16.21 10.05
C LEU A 171 -2.22 -14.96 10.89
N SER A 172 -3.48 -14.70 11.18
CA SER A 172 -3.89 -13.48 11.89
C SER A 172 -3.51 -13.53 13.36
N LYS A 173 -3.20 -12.36 13.93
CA LYS A 173 -3.12 -12.13 15.38
C LYS A 173 -4.49 -11.78 15.92
N ARG A 174 -4.64 -11.94 17.23
CA ARG A 174 -5.82 -11.48 17.95
C ARG A 174 -5.59 -10.06 18.48
N TRP A 175 -6.39 -9.09 18.02
CA TRP A 175 -6.29 -7.69 18.38
C TRP A 175 -7.43 -7.25 19.28
N ILE A 176 -7.13 -6.41 20.28
CA ILE A 176 -8.09 -5.78 21.17
C ILE A 176 -7.85 -4.27 21.24
N ASN A 177 -8.85 -3.53 21.69
CA ASN A 177 -8.65 -2.12 22.02
C ASN A 177 -7.76 -2.02 23.28
N GLU A 178 -6.70 -1.20 23.23
CA GLU A 178 -5.79 -0.98 24.35
C GLU A 178 -6.49 -0.37 25.57
N SER A 179 -7.53 0.43 25.35
CA SER A 179 -8.33 1.05 26.40
C SER A 179 -9.78 1.24 25.95
N GLU A 180 -10.65 1.55 26.89
CA GLU A 180 -11.99 2.06 26.55
C GLU A 180 -11.89 3.39 25.79
N ILE A 181 -12.92 3.71 24.98
CA ILE A 181 -13.01 4.97 24.24
C ILE A 181 -13.12 6.13 25.23
N LYS A 182 -12.09 6.96 25.28
CA LYS A 182 -12.00 8.16 26.12
C LYS A 182 -12.40 9.39 25.31
N GLN A 183 -12.69 10.48 26.01
CA GLN A 183 -12.98 11.78 25.38
C GLN A 183 -11.88 12.80 25.67
N ASP A 184 -11.61 13.65 24.67
CA ASP A 184 -10.80 14.84 24.83
C ASP A 184 -11.56 15.96 25.56
N SER A 185 -10.92 17.08 25.81
CA SER A 185 -11.51 18.25 26.49
C SER A 185 -12.63 18.91 25.67
N ARG A 186 -12.64 18.72 24.36
CA ARG A 186 -13.70 19.14 23.43
C ARG A 186 -14.87 18.17 23.38
N GLN A 187 -14.80 17.08 24.11
CA GLN A 187 -15.78 15.99 24.07
C GLN A 187 -15.79 15.23 22.75
N ASN A 188 -14.69 15.18 22.01
CA ASN A 188 -14.49 14.21 20.95
C ASN A 188 -13.98 12.92 21.55
N ASP A 189 -14.41 11.80 21.00
CA ASP A 189 -13.87 10.50 21.35
C ASP A 189 -12.44 10.37 20.79
N ILE A 190 -11.54 9.81 21.59
CA ILE A 190 -10.18 9.45 21.20
C ILE A 190 -10.18 7.99 20.82
N ARG A 191 -9.65 7.67 19.63
CA ARG A 191 -9.55 6.29 19.16
C ARG A 191 -8.60 5.52 20.05
N PRO A 192 -9.01 4.37 20.60
CA PRO A 192 -8.10 3.51 21.35
C PRO A 192 -7.04 2.90 20.44
N GLY A 193 -5.81 2.79 20.93
CA GLY A 193 -4.77 1.98 20.29
C GLY A 193 -5.22 0.53 20.12
N GLN A 194 -4.59 -0.20 19.21
CA GLN A 194 -4.84 -1.63 19.01
C GLN A 194 -3.61 -2.40 19.45
N ILE A 195 -3.79 -3.36 20.36
CA ILE A 195 -2.73 -4.24 20.86
C ILE A 195 -3.06 -5.69 20.55
N SER A 196 -2.04 -6.47 20.21
CA SER A 196 -2.19 -7.91 20.03
C SER A 196 -2.21 -8.63 21.38
N THR A 197 -2.98 -9.70 21.45
CA THR A 197 -3.03 -10.58 22.62
C THR A 197 -2.78 -12.02 22.18
N PRO A 198 -1.66 -12.63 22.60
CA PRO A 198 -1.39 -14.03 22.29
C PRO A 198 -2.55 -14.93 22.71
N CYS A 199 -2.90 -15.89 21.89
CA CYS A 199 -3.86 -16.95 22.19
C CYS A 199 -3.76 -18.07 21.16
N TRP A 200 -4.03 -19.28 21.60
CA TRP A 200 -4.14 -20.44 20.71
C TRP A 200 -5.36 -20.30 19.80
N GLN A 201 -5.14 -20.48 18.51
CA GLN A 201 -6.15 -20.41 17.45
C GLN A 201 -6.04 -21.65 16.56
N GLU A 202 -7.17 -22.14 16.08
CA GLU A 202 -7.22 -23.12 15.01
C GLU A 202 -7.78 -22.43 13.77
N THR A 203 -7.01 -22.42 12.68
CA THR A 203 -7.35 -21.69 11.46
C THR A 203 -6.98 -22.53 10.24
N PRO A 204 -7.85 -22.70 9.24
CA PRO A 204 -7.45 -23.22 7.95
C PRO A 204 -6.51 -22.23 7.25
N LEU A 205 -5.66 -22.72 6.35
CA LEU A 205 -4.91 -21.84 5.47
C LEU A 205 -5.87 -21.30 4.41
N GLU A 206 -6.01 -19.98 4.33
CA GLU A 206 -7.02 -19.30 3.51
C GLU A 206 -6.37 -18.41 2.45
N ASP A 207 -7.14 -18.08 1.42
CA ASP A 207 -6.72 -17.16 0.36
C ASP A 207 -6.88 -15.71 0.81
N ILE A 208 -5.76 -15.06 1.10
CA ILE A 208 -5.70 -13.63 1.47
C ILE A 208 -5.92 -12.71 0.27
N ASP A 209 -5.77 -13.22 -0.96
CA ASP A 209 -5.94 -12.44 -2.19
C ASP A 209 -7.43 -12.17 -2.50
N GLY A 210 -8.34 -12.82 -1.78
CA GLY A 210 -9.77 -12.57 -1.88
C GLY A 210 -10.39 -13.10 -3.17
N LEU A 211 -9.91 -14.24 -3.65
CA LEU A 211 -10.41 -14.90 -4.85
C LEU A 211 -11.26 -16.13 -4.51
N PHE A 212 -10.97 -16.79 -3.41
CA PHE A 212 -11.64 -18.04 -2.99
C PHE A 212 -12.18 -17.93 -1.56
N ASN A 213 -13.31 -18.60 -1.32
CA ASN A 213 -13.96 -18.60 0.00
C ASN A 213 -13.54 -19.80 0.88
N GLU A 214 -13.15 -20.88 0.23
CA GLU A 214 -12.78 -22.13 0.86
C GLU A 214 -11.28 -22.12 1.18
N PRO A 215 -10.85 -22.95 2.15
CA PRO A 215 -9.45 -23.11 2.47
C PRO A 215 -8.60 -23.51 1.26
N LEU A 216 -7.34 -23.05 1.26
CA LEU A 216 -6.37 -23.37 0.21
C LEU A 216 -6.22 -24.86 -0.02
N GLU A 217 -6.09 -25.26 -1.27
CA GLU A 217 -5.97 -26.63 -1.75
C GLU A 217 -4.52 -26.96 -2.09
N PHE A 218 -4.10 -28.18 -1.71
CA PHE A 218 -2.76 -28.70 -1.95
C PHE A 218 -2.85 -30.11 -2.55
N TYR A 219 -2.38 -30.29 -3.77
CA TYR A 219 -2.31 -31.62 -4.40
C TYR A 219 -1.09 -32.36 -3.86
N MET A 220 -1.31 -33.55 -3.32
CA MET A 220 -0.28 -34.41 -2.75
C MET A 220 -0.34 -35.79 -3.39
N GLU A 221 0.80 -36.34 -3.75
CA GLU A 221 0.89 -37.75 -4.13
C GLU A 221 0.95 -38.64 -2.88
N ALA A 222 0.58 -39.89 -2.98
CA ALA A 222 0.73 -40.83 -1.86
C ALA A 222 2.20 -41.15 -1.63
N GLY A 223 2.70 -40.96 -0.40
CA GLY A 223 4.09 -41.21 -0.06
C GLY A 223 4.65 -40.22 0.95
N GLU A 224 5.96 -40.24 1.10
CA GLU A 224 6.66 -39.28 1.97
C GLU A 224 6.89 -37.96 1.21
N HIS A 225 6.57 -36.87 1.87
CA HIS A 225 6.79 -35.50 1.39
C HIS A 225 7.51 -34.68 2.45
N THR A 226 8.29 -33.70 2.01
CA THR A 226 8.89 -32.70 2.89
C THR A 226 8.07 -31.42 2.84
N ILE A 227 7.54 -31.00 3.99
CA ILE A 227 6.83 -29.74 4.14
C ILE A 227 7.79 -28.77 4.82
N THR A 228 8.07 -27.66 4.18
CA THR A 228 8.98 -26.63 4.70
C THR A 228 8.21 -25.31 4.90
N PHE A 229 8.41 -24.70 6.06
CA PHE A 229 8.01 -23.32 6.31
C PHE A 229 9.28 -22.45 6.26
N GLU A 230 9.25 -21.40 5.45
CA GLU A 230 10.27 -20.35 5.41
C GLU A 230 9.69 -19.07 5.99
N SER A 231 10.37 -18.50 6.96
CA SER A 231 9.89 -17.30 7.65
C SER A 231 9.95 -16.07 6.77
N GLU A 232 8.84 -15.34 6.76
CA GLU A 232 8.78 -13.95 6.34
C GLU A 232 8.57 -13.01 7.54
N LYS A 233 7.76 -13.46 8.53
CA LYS A 233 7.52 -12.79 9.82
C LYS A 233 7.00 -13.82 10.83
N ALA A 234 7.78 -14.83 11.14
CA ALA A 234 7.33 -15.99 11.89
C ALA A 234 7.70 -15.93 13.37
N GLU A 235 7.11 -15.07 14.14
CA GLU A 235 7.19 -15.14 15.60
C GLU A 235 5.92 -15.82 16.13
N PHE A 236 5.92 -17.15 16.18
CA PHE A 236 4.73 -17.93 16.57
C PHE A 236 5.09 -19.30 17.18
N ALA A 237 4.15 -19.86 17.89
CA ALA A 237 4.20 -21.24 18.36
C ALA A 237 3.26 -22.10 17.53
N VAL A 238 3.69 -23.30 17.17
CA VAL A 238 2.91 -24.29 16.42
C VAL A 238 2.70 -25.52 17.27
N LYS A 239 1.43 -25.85 17.55
CA LYS A 239 1.06 -27.11 18.18
C LYS A 239 1.00 -28.23 17.15
N SER A 240 0.24 -28.02 16.08
CA SER A 240 0.13 -28.95 14.96
C SER A 240 -0.37 -28.27 13.72
N PHE A 241 -0.15 -28.89 12.56
CA PHE A 241 -0.89 -28.61 11.35
C PHE A 241 -1.43 -29.94 10.79
N THR A 242 -2.57 -29.86 10.12
CA THR A 242 -3.34 -31.05 9.75
C THR A 242 -3.77 -30.96 8.31
N PHE A 243 -3.39 -31.97 7.51
CA PHE A 243 -3.98 -32.21 6.21
C PHE A 243 -5.33 -32.84 6.39
N TYR A 244 -6.36 -32.27 5.81
CA TYR A 244 -7.74 -32.72 5.96
C TYR A 244 -8.55 -32.45 4.69
N GLN A 245 -9.79 -32.90 4.64
CA GLN A 245 -10.73 -32.55 3.61
C GLN A 245 -11.73 -31.56 4.15
N TYR A 246 -11.78 -30.35 3.56
CA TYR A 246 -12.81 -29.38 3.90
C TYR A 246 -14.20 -29.89 3.51
N GLU A 247 -15.13 -29.74 4.44
CA GLU A 247 -16.56 -30.04 4.22
C GLU A 247 -17.35 -28.74 4.39
N ALA A 248 -18.12 -28.35 3.38
CA ALA A 248 -19.00 -27.20 3.47
C ALA A 248 -20.08 -27.42 4.55
N PRO A 249 -20.50 -26.35 5.25
CA PRO A 249 -21.55 -26.42 6.23
C PRO A 249 -22.85 -27.01 5.63
N ALA A 250 -23.58 -27.76 6.45
CA ALA A 250 -24.87 -28.30 6.03
C ALA A 250 -25.90 -27.19 5.76
N ALA A 251 -26.85 -27.47 4.86
CA ALA A 251 -27.95 -26.54 4.61
C ALA A 251 -28.78 -26.30 5.89
N TYR A 252 -29.34 -25.11 6.01
CA TYR A 252 -30.12 -24.71 7.18
C TYR A 252 -31.34 -25.62 7.39
N THR A 253 -31.56 -25.99 8.65
CA THR A 253 -32.73 -26.70 9.09
C THR A 253 -33.53 -25.84 10.09
N ALA A 254 -34.72 -25.43 9.71
CA ALA A 254 -35.55 -24.57 10.57
C ALA A 254 -35.94 -25.28 11.89
N PRO A 255 -35.81 -24.59 13.03
CA PRO A 255 -36.33 -25.13 14.31
C PRO A 255 -37.83 -25.20 14.30
N SER A 256 -38.41 -26.10 15.12
CA SER A 256 -39.86 -26.19 15.29
C SER A 256 -40.41 -24.98 16.07
N ASP A 257 -41.73 -24.72 15.95
CA ASP A 257 -42.43 -23.68 16.74
C ASP A 257 -42.26 -23.90 18.25
N SER A 258 -42.16 -25.16 18.70
CA SER A 258 -41.90 -25.49 20.10
C SER A 258 -40.47 -25.13 20.54
N ASP A 259 -39.51 -25.22 19.66
CA ASP A 259 -38.12 -24.84 19.93
C ASP A 259 -37.98 -23.31 19.95
N LEU A 260 -38.63 -22.60 19.04
CA LEU A 260 -38.70 -21.13 19.04
C LEU A 260 -39.39 -20.57 20.30
N ALA A 261 -40.31 -21.31 20.89
CA ALA A 261 -41.01 -20.92 22.10
C ALA A 261 -40.18 -21.08 23.40
N GLN A 262 -39.03 -21.75 23.35
CA GLN A 262 -38.19 -21.97 24.54
C GLN A 262 -37.57 -20.70 25.09
N ALA A 263 -37.18 -19.77 24.18
CA ALA A 263 -36.71 -18.46 24.54
C ALA A 263 -37.66 -17.41 23.96
N GLN A 264 -38.19 -16.51 24.82
CA GLN A 264 -39.06 -15.41 24.41
C GLN A 264 -38.75 -14.16 25.23
N GLY A 265 -39.06 -13.01 24.64
CA GLY A 265 -38.93 -11.71 25.29
C GLY A 265 -37.46 -11.25 25.43
N GLN A 266 -36.55 -11.84 24.68
CA GLN A 266 -35.13 -11.49 24.74
C GLN A 266 -34.74 -10.66 23.49
N LYS A 267 -34.08 -9.55 23.73
CA LYS A 267 -33.41 -8.75 22.70
C LYS A 267 -32.13 -8.19 23.28
N ILE A 268 -31.02 -8.42 22.60
CA ILE A 268 -29.67 -7.99 22.98
C ILE A 268 -29.13 -7.14 21.84
N THR A 269 -28.55 -6.01 22.16
CA THR A 269 -27.89 -5.11 21.19
C THR A 269 -26.40 -5.08 21.49
N LEU A 270 -25.59 -5.26 20.47
CA LEU A 270 -24.15 -5.21 20.49
C LEU A 270 -23.74 -4.04 19.60
N GLU A 271 -23.13 -3.04 20.19
CA GLU A 271 -22.62 -1.89 19.42
C GLU A 271 -21.39 -2.30 18.61
N GLY A 272 -21.25 -1.78 17.39
CA GLY A 272 -20.17 -2.14 16.45
C GLY A 272 -18.80 -1.87 17.03
N GLU A 273 -18.63 -0.69 17.63
CA GLU A 273 -17.38 -0.24 18.24
C GLU A 273 -16.94 -1.03 19.48
N THR A 274 -17.84 -1.85 20.05
CA THR A 274 -17.56 -2.64 21.27
C THR A 274 -17.10 -4.07 20.97
N ALA A 275 -16.62 -4.34 19.74
CA ALA A 275 -16.09 -5.64 19.39
C ALA A 275 -15.04 -6.13 20.39
N ALA A 276 -15.16 -7.39 20.81
CA ALA A 276 -14.30 -7.99 21.82
C ALA A 276 -12.88 -8.19 21.30
N TYR A 277 -12.76 -8.75 20.09
CA TYR A 277 -11.48 -8.92 19.41
C TYR A 277 -11.62 -8.96 17.89
N LYS A 278 -10.51 -8.80 17.22
CA LYS A 278 -10.42 -8.64 15.76
C LYS A 278 -9.20 -9.37 15.24
N SER A 279 -9.23 -9.77 13.97
CA SER A 279 -8.12 -10.47 13.32
C SER A 279 -7.04 -9.52 12.77
N SER A 280 -7.30 -8.23 12.69
CA SER A 280 -6.35 -7.26 12.15
C SER A 280 -6.34 -5.98 12.97
N ARG A 281 -5.17 -5.36 13.05
CA ARG A 281 -4.95 -4.04 13.65
C ARG A 281 -5.74 -2.93 12.96
N THR A 282 -6.05 -3.10 11.68
CA THR A 282 -6.82 -2.13 10.89
C THR A 282 -8.29 -2.05 11.31
N LEU A 283 -8.80 -3.05 12.02
CA LEU A 283 -10.18 -3.16 12.46
C LEU A 283 -10.39 -2.42 13.80
N TYR A 284 -10.37 -1.10 13.76
CA TYR A 284 -10.59 -0.23 14.91
C TYR A 284 -11.97 0.43 14.86
N PRO A 285 -12.46 0.98 15.99
CA PRO A 285 -13.69 1.77 16.00
C PRO A 285 -13.63 2.97 15.06
N THR A 286 -14.66 3.17 14.25
CA THR A 286 -14.80 4.25 13.28
C THR A 286 -15.91 5.22 13.66
N SER A 287 -15.95 6.39 13.00
CA SER A 287 -16.89 7.46 13.34
C SER A 287 -17.82 7.76 12.17
N ASP A 288 -19.11 7.50 12.33
CA ASP A 288 -20.13 7.99 11.42
C ASP A 288 -20.82 9.24 11.99
N LYS A 289 -20.80 10.33 11.21
CA LYS A 289 -21.47 11.60 11.48
C LYS A 289 -22.64 11.85 10.52
N SER A 290 -22.95 10.90 9.66
CA SER A 290 -23.95 11.06 8.60
C SER A 290 -25.39 10.89 9.09
N SER A 291 -25.58 10.19 10.21
CA SER A 291 -26.89 9.80 10.69
C SER A 291 -27.04 10.03 12.20
N TYR A 292 -28.27 10.38 12.60
CA TYR A 292 -28.65 10.39 14.02
C TYR A 292 -29.03 8.98 14.52
N LEU A 293 -29.10 8.01 13.64
CA LEU A 293 -29.45 6.61 13.98
C LEU A 293 -28.28 5.89 14.61
N THR A 294 -27.04 6.21 14.17
CA THR A 294 -25.83 5.65 14.76
C THR A 294 -25.64 6.22 16.16
N SER A 295 -25.47 5.36 17.12
CA SER A 295 -25.28 5.77 18.51
C SER A 295 -24.16 4.98 19.16
N SER A 296 -23.53 5.58 20.15
CA SER A 296 -22.53 4.95 21.01
C SER A 296 -22.86 5.26 22.47
N ALA A 297 -22.08 4.73 23.38
CA ALA A 297 -22.16 5.07 24.80
C ALA A 297 -22.10 6.59 25.07
N ASN A 298 -21.41 7.35 24.20
CA ASN A 298 -21.28 8.81 24.28
C ASN A 298 -22.33 9.58 23.45
N GLY A 299 -23.29 8.88 22.87
CA GLY A 299 -24.37 9.44 22.05
C GLY A 299 -23.92 9.81 20.63
N SER A 300 -24.88 10.22 19.78
CA SER A 300 -24.62 10.71 18.43
C SER A 300 -24.38 12.22 18.40
N SER A 301 -23.49 12.67 17.53
CA SER A 301 -23.20 14.09 17.33
C SER A 301 -22.83 14.40 15.88
N PRO A 302 -23.45 15.42 15.25
CA PRO A 302 -23.07 15.82 13.89
C PRO A 302 -21.79 16.65 13.85
N THR A 303 -21.28 17.10 15.01
CA THR A 303 -20.13 18.02 15.10
C THR A 303 -18.95 17.41 15.85
N LYS A 304 -19.22 16.57 16.84
CA LYS A 304 -18.17 15.90 17.64
C LYS A 304 -17.85 14.53 17.06
N THR A 305 -16.60 14.14 17.14
CA THR A 305 -16.20 12.77 16.77
C THR A 305 -16.77 11.80 17.80
N ARG A 306 -17.48 10.79 17.31
CA ARG A 306 -17.99 9.67 18.11
C ARG A 306 -17.57 8.40 17.40
N TYR A 307 -16.84 7.56 18.10
CA TYR A 307 -16.58 6.20 17.59
C TYR A 307 -17.81 5.36 17.89
N ASN A 308 -18.62 5.15 16.90
CA ASN A 308 -19.96 4.58 16.98
C ASN A 308 -20.23 3.51 15.93
N THR A 309 -19.19 3.10 15.21
CA THR A 309 -19.23 2.05 14.19
C THR A 309 -17.92 1.29 14.16
N ILE A 310 -17.87 0.20 13.39
CA ILE A 310 -16.62 -0.50 13.03
C ILE A 310 -16.62 -0.81 11.54
N GLY A 311 -15.45 -0.71 10.89
CA GLY A 311 -15.30 -1.08 9.50
C GLY A 311 -15.23 0.09 8.54
N SER A 312 -16.14 0.17 7.56
CA SER A 312 -16.02 1.08 6.41
C SER A 312 -14.77 0.74 5.57
N GLY A 313 -13.93 1.69 5.22
CA GLY A 313 -12.69 1.47 4.47
C GLY A 313 -11.59 0.69 5.23
N SER A 314 -11.73 0.47 6.53
CA SER A 314 -10.77 -0.32 7.31
C SER A 314 -11.08 -1.83 7.36
N TRP A 315 -12.24 -2.25 6.85
CA TRP A 315 -12.68 -3.65 6.83
C TRP A 315 -13.02 -4.10 5.41
N THR A 316 -11.99 -4.23 4.59
CA THR A 316 -12.13 -4.48 3.15
C THR A 316 -11.48 -5.78 2.70
N GLN A 317 -10.51 -6.30 3.42
CA GLN A 317 -9.72 -7.45 2.99
C GLN A 317 -10.39 -8.77 3.37
N SER A 318 -10.23 -9.76 2.51
CA SER A 318 -10.66 -11.14 2.78
C SER A 318 -10.00 -11.67 4.06
N THR A 319 -10.65 -12.59 4.74
CA THR A 319 -10.27 -13.19 6.03
C THR A 319 -10.30 -12.26 7.24
N GLN A 320 -10.47 -10.95 7.05
CA GLN A 320 -10.62 -10.04 8.18
C GLN A 320 -11.89 -10.31 8.97
N THR A 321 -11.72 -10.59 10.26
CA THR A 321 -12.79 -11.04 11.17
C THR A 321 -12.93 -10.11 12.37
N VAL A 322 -14.17 -9.75 12.69
CA VAL A 322 -14.56 -9.01 13.90
C VAL A 322 -15.46 -9.86 14.75
N THR A 323 -15.19 -9.94 16.06
CA THR A 323 -15.92 -10.79 17.01
C THR A 323 -16.49 -9.99 18.16
N TRP A 324 -17.77 -10.19 18.44
CA TRP A 324 -18.49 -9.67 19.61
C TRP A 324 -18.78 -10.78 20.59
N GLU A 325 -18.56 -10.53 21.86
CA GLU A 325 -18.89 -11.41 22.98
C GLU A 325 -20.08 -10.84 23.75
N PHE A 326 -21.05 -11.70 24.09
CA PHE A 326 -22.25 -11.27 24.81
C PHE A 326 -22.86 -12.38 25.63
N ASN A 327 -23.70 -12.01 26.58
CA ASN A 327 -24.38 -12.95 27.44
C ASN A 327 -25.86 -13.10 27.09
N VAL A 328 -26.33 -14.37 27.10
CA VAL A 328 -27.70 -14.74 26.89
C VAL A 328 -28.29 -15.32 28.17
N ASP A 329 -29.41 -14.77 28.63
CA ASP A 329 -30.05 -15.22 29.86
C ASP A 329 -30.71 -16.57 29.72
N LYS A 330 -31.27 -16.90 28.56
CA LYS A 330 -32.04 -18.12 28.30
C LYS A 330 -31.51 -18.81 27.04
N ALA A 331 -31.14 -20.07 27.18
CA ALA A 331 -30.81 -20.88 26.01
C ALA A 331 -32.01 -21.04 25.08
N GLY A 332 -31.79 -21.01 23.79
CA GLY A 332 -32.83 -21.17 22.76
C GLY A 332 -32.42 -20.63 21.41
N TYR A 333 -33.40 -20.46 20.53
CA TYR A 333 -33.17 -20.01 19.16
C TYR A 333 -33.39 -18.50 19.04
N TYR A 334 -32.41 -17.83 18.42
CA TYR A 334 -32.38 -16.38 18.20
C TYR A 334 -32.13 -16.08 16.74
N LYS A 335 -32.75 -15.02 16.23
CA LYS A 335 -32.40 -14.42 14.94
C LYS A 335 -31.34 -13.32 15.15
N ILE A 336 -30.50 -13.12 14.17
CA ILE A 336 -29.40 -12.15 14.20
C ILE A 336 -29.64 -11.13 13.09
N GLY A 337 -29.73 -9.85 13.47
CA GLY A 337 -29.84 -8.73 12.56
C GLY A 337 -28.61 -7.84 12.64
N ILE A 338 -27.98 -7.56 11.52
CA ILE A 338 -26.77 -6.75 11.44
C ILE A 338 -27.15 -5.41 10.83
N ARG A 339 -27.07 -4.33 11.61
CA ARG A 339 -27.25 -2.96 11.06
C ARG A 339 -25.94 -2.53 10.47
N GLY A 340 -25.89 -2.57 9.14
CA GLY A 340 -24.72 -2.28 8.36
C GLY A 340 -25.00 -1.32 7.22
N ARG A 341 -23.94 -0.81 6.62
CA ARG A 341 -23.94 0.03 5.43
C ARG A 341 -22.77 -0.34 4.54
N GLN A 342 -23.05 -0.48 3.26
CA GLN A 342 -22.01 -0.62 2.24
C GLN A 342 -22.24 0.50 1.21
N ASP A 343 -21.46 1.59 1.30
CA ASP A 343 -21.61 2.80 0.49
C ASP A 343 -20.44 3.06 -0.48
N GLN A 344 -19.54 2.08 -0.64
CA GLN A 344 -18.32 2.20 -1.45
C GLN A 344 -18.41 1.43 -2.78
N MET A 345 -18.91 0.20 -2.79
CA MET A 345 -19.00 -0.64 -4.00
C MET A 345 -20.34 -0.44 -4.68
N ARG A 346 -20.49 0.65 -5.40
CA ARG A 346 -21.73 0.97 -6.10
C ARG A 346 -22.12 -0.12 -7.10
N GLY A 347 -23.39 -0.56 -7.04
CA GLY A 347 -23.93 -1.60 -7.91
C GLY A 347 -23.51 -3.02 -7.56
N MET A 348 -22.84 -3.23 -6.42
CA MET A 348 -22.40 -4.53 -5.95
C MET A 348 -22.76 -4.73 -4.47
N TYR A 349 -22.29 -5.80 -3.90
CA TYR A 349 -22.45 -6.15 -2.51
C TYR A 349 -21.11 -6.55 -1.88
N SER A 350 -21.03 -6.40 -0.57
CA SER A 350 -19.97 -7.02 0.24
C SER A 350 -20.50 -8.25 0.95
N ASN A 351 -19.67 -9.25 1.13
CA ASN A 351 -20.03 -10.48 1.81
C ASN A 351 -19.46 -10.56 3.23
N ARG A 352 -20.20 -11.25 4.09
CA ARG A 352 -19.70 -11.69 5.41
C ARG A 352 -20.11 -13.13 5.67
N ARG A 353 -19.17 -13.92 6.17
CA ARG A 353 -19.42 -15.23 6.78
C ARG A 353 -19.72 -15.02 8.25
N LEU A 354 -20.81 -15.64 8.71
CA LEU A 354 -21.24 -15.55 10.10
C LEU A 354 -20.80 -16.78 10.87
N TYR A 355 -20.10 -16.55 11.96
CA TYR A 355 -19.80 -17.58 12.95
C TYR A 355 -20.64 -17.35 14.21
N VAL A 356 -21.14 -18.43 14.77
CA VAL A 356 -21.81 -18.48 16.07
C VAL A 356 -21.02 -19.44 16.96
N ASN A 357 -20.46 -18.91 18.03
CA ASN A 357 -19.59 -19.67 18.94
C ASN A 357 -18.42 -20.38 18.23
N GLY A 358 -17.84 -19.74 17.23
CA GLY A 358 -16.65 -20.20 16.49
C GLY A 358 -16.95 -21.13 15.31
N GLU A 359 -18.22 -21.47 15.03
CA GLU A 359 -18.63 -22.36 13.93
C GLU A 359 -19.55 -21.63 12.94
N VAL A 360 -19.46 -21.95 11.66
CA VAL A 360 -20.44 -21.53 10.65
C VAL A 360 -21.66 -22.43 10.78
N PRO A 361 -22.81 -21.92 11.24
CA PRO A 361 -23.91 -22.77 11.67
C PRO A 361 -24.67 -23.45 10.53
N CYS A 362 -24.62 -22.94 9.34
CA CYS A 362 -25.27 -23.51 8.15
C CYS A 362 -24.72 -22.90 6.87
N LEU A 363 -24.99 -23.49 5.72
CA LEU A 363 -24.54 -23.03 4.41
C LEU A 363 -24.93 -21.58 4.12
N GLU A 364 -26.17 -21.19 4.46
CA GLU A 364 -26.69 -19.84 4.22
C GLU A 364 -26.03 -18.76 5.09
N ALA A 365 -25.37 -19.14 6.18
CA ALA A 365 -24.55 -18.26 7.00
C ALA A 365 -23.13 -18.06 6.44
N ASN A 366 -22.74 -18.86 5.45
CA ASN A 366 -21.42 -18.77 4.82
C ASN A 366 -21.25 -17.52 3.96
N GLN A 367 -22.35 -16.94 3.47
CA GLN A 367 -22.34 -15.74 2.63
C GLN A 367 -23.56 -14.85 2.91
N ILE A 368 -23.39 -13.80 3.69
CA ILE A 368 -24.41 -12.78 3.94
C ILE A 368 -24.09 -11.58 3.08
N LYS A 369 -24.98 -11.24 2.14
CA LYS A 369 -24.79 -10.16 1.16
C LYS A 369 -25.29 -8.83 1.69
N PHE A 370 -24.42 -7.82 1.72
CA PHE A 370 -24.75 -6.42 2.03
C PHE A 370 -24.67 -5.60 0.73
N TYR A 371 -25.82 -5.34 0.15
CA TYR A 371 -25.89 -4.58 -1.10
C TYR A 371 -25.56 -3.11 -0.88
N TYR A 372 -25.05 -2.47 -1.96
CA TYR A 372 -24.75 -1.04 -1.93
C TYR A 372 -25.98 -0.22 -1.51
N ASP A 373 -25.84 0.52 -0.44
CA ASP A 373 -26.80 1.51 0.04
C ASP A 373 -26.05 2.60 0.84
N THR A 374 -26.45 3.85 0.66
CA THR A 374 -25.93 4.98 1.44
C THR A 374 -26.65 5.14 2.79
N ASP A 375 -27.75 4.45 2.98
CA ASP A 375 -28.52 4.44 4.21
C ASP A 375 -28.24 3.18 5.05
N TRP A 376 -28.37 3.32 6.35
CA TRP A 376 -28.27 2.20 7.29
C TRP A 376 -29.45 1.25 7.12
N SER A 377 -29.17 -0.03 7.03
CA SER A 377 -30.20 -1.08 6.93
C SER A 377 -29.85 -2.28 7.81
N ILE A 378 -30.85 -3.05 8.21
CA ILE A 378 -30.64 -4.31 8.91
C ILE A 378 -30.69 -5.45 7.89
N THR A 379 -29.55 -6.14 7.81
CA THR A 379 -29.42 -7.39 7.05
C THR A 379 -29.48 -8.57 8.00
N THR A 380 -30.27 -9.59 7.65
CA THR A 380 -30.37 -10.86 8.38
C THR A 380 -29.98 -12.01 7.47
N PRO A 381 -29.34 -13.08 8.00
CA PRO A 381 -29.22 -14.32 7.25
C PRO A 381 -30.59 -14.85 6.86
N LYS A 382 -30.75 -15.24 5.60
CA LYS A 382 -32.02 -15.68 5.04
C LYS A 382 -31.94 -17.09 4.49
N SER A 383 -33.04 -17.83 4.63
CA SER A 383 -33.23 -19.08 3.90
C SER A 383 -33.49 -18.83 2.40
N GLU A 384 -33.45 -19.86 1.58
CA GLU A 384 -33.79 -19.76 0.16
C GLU A 384 -35.20 -19.18 -0.08
N ASN A 385 -36.11 -19.36 0.88
CA ASN A 385 -37.49 -18.81 0.80
C ASN A 385 -37.57 -17.36 1.28
N GLY A 386 -36.49 -16.76 1.78
CA GLY A 386 -36.43 -15.41 2.31
C GLY A 386 -36.85 -15.26 3.79
N ASP A 387 -37.05 -16.38 4.52
CA ASP A 387 -37.33 -16.36 5.94
C ASP A 387 -36.06 -16.13 6.76
N ASP A 388 -36.18 -15.47 7.93
CA ASP A 388 -35.07 -15.27 8.86
C ASP A 388 -34.55 -16.59 9.41
N LEU A 389 -33.23 -16.74 9.52
CA LEU A 389 -32.60 -17.90 10.14
C LEU A 389 -32.55 -17.72 11.67
N TYR A 390 -32.70 -18.83 12.38
CA TYR A 390 -32.61 -18.89 13.83
C TYR A 390 -31.47 -19.80 14.25
N PHE A 391 -30.61 -19.29 15.10
CA PHE A 391 -29.43 -19.99 15.60
C PHE A 391 -29.56 -20.28 17.06
N TYR A 392 -29.13 -21.47 17.49
CA TYR A 392 -29.19 -21.87 18.88
C TYR A 392 -28.07 -21.19 19.69
N LEU A 393 -28.44 -20.46 20.74
CA LEU A 393 -27.52 -19.84 21.69
C LEU A 393 -27.66 -20.49 23.05
N GLN A 394 -26.54 -20.67 23.71
CA GLN A 394 -26.51 -21.23 25.09
C GLN A 394 -26.77 -20.10 26.10
N ALA A 395 -27.28 -20.48 27.29
CA ALA A 395 -27.33 -19.53 28.39
C ALA A 395 -25.89 -19.23 28.88
N GLY A 396 -25.58 -17.97 29.08
CA GLY A 396 -24.22 -17.50 29.39
C GLY A 396 -23.55 -16.84 28.20
N THR A 397 -22.24 -16.90 28.18
CA THR A 397 -21.41 -16.24 27.17
C THR A 397 -21.50 -16.92 25.80
N ASN A 398 -21.77 -16.14 24.77
CA ASN A 398 -21.76 -16.54 23.37
C ASN A 398 -20.93 -15.54 22.55
N THR A 399 -20.48 -15.95 21.37
CA THR A 399 -19.78 -15.10 20.42
C THR A 399 -20.48 -15.07 19.06
N ILE A 400 -20.44 -13.93 18.42
CA ILE A 400 -20.77 -13.75 17.01
C ILE A 400 -19.56 -13.17 16.33
N SER A 401 -19.11 -13.80 15.23
CA SER A 401 -18.04 -13.24 14.40
C SER A 401 -18.54 -13.03 12.97
N LEU A 402 -18.05 -11.96 12.36
CA LEU A 402 -18.27 -11.68 10.95
C LEU A 402 -16.91 -11.61 10.27
N GLU A 403 -16.72 -12.47 9.29
CA GLU A 403 -15.52 -12.54 8.46
C GLU A 403 -15.82 -11.99 7.08
N ALA A 404 -14.92 -11.15 6.55
CA ALA A 404 -14.99 -10.71 5.17
C ALA A 404 -14.60 -11.86 4.25
N VAL A 405 -15.46 -12.19 3.30
CA VAL A 405 -15.23 -13.26 2.30
C VAL A 405 -15.61 -12.74 0.91
N PRO A 406 -14.90 -13.16 -0.16
CA PRO A 406 -15.16 -12.65 -1.50
C PRO A 406 -16.56 -13.04 -2.03
N GLY A 407 -17.11 -14.15 -1.61
CA GLY A 407 -18.34 -14.67 -2.17
C GLY A 407 -18.17 -15.16 -3.61
N GLU A 408 -19.25 -15.15 -4.39
CA GLU A 408 -19.26 -15.60 -5.78
C GLU A 408 -18.44 -14.67 -6.71
N ILE A 409 -18.14 -13.44 -6.29
CA ILE A 409 -17.37 -12.49 -7.08
C ILE A 409 -15.88 -12.83 -7.12
N GLY A 410 -15.35 -13.51 -6.11
CA GLY A 410 -13.92 -13.81 -6.00
C GLY A 410 -13.38 -14.60 -7.17
N GLU A 411 -14.02 -15.73 -7.52
CA GLU A 411 -13.60 -16.55 -8.67
C GLU A 411 -13.69 -15.80 -9.99
N ILE A 412 -14.70 -14.91 -10.13
CA ILE A 412 -14.83 -14.05 -11.31
C ILE A 412 -13.63 -13.12 -11.42
N MET A 413 -13.19 -12.54 -10.30
CA MET A 413 -12.03 -11.65 -10.26
C MET A 413 -10.74 -12.42 -10.58
N GLY A 414 -10.57 -13.63 -10.05
CA GLY A 414 -9.43 -14.50 -10.38
C GLY A 414 -9.34 -14.85 -11.86
N ASP A 415 -10.47 -15.19 -12.49
CA ASP A 415 -10.54 -15.44 -13.93
C ASP A 415 -10.19 -14.20 -14.76
N LEU A 416 -10.62 -13.01 -14.31
CA LEU A 416 -10.29 -11.76 -14.99
C LEU A 416 -8.83 -11.36 -14.81
N ASP A 417 -8.22 -11.59 -13.65
CA ASP A 417 -6.78 -11.38 -13.42
C ASP A 417 -5.94 -12.21 -14.40
N GLU A 418 -6.23 -13.49 -14.50
CA GLU A 418 -5.55 -14.38 -15.43
C GLU A 418 -5.73 -13.93 -16.89
N LEU A 419 -6.95 -13.52 -17.24
CA LEU A 419 -7.24 -13.06 -18.59
C LEU A 419 -6.46 -11.77 -18.92
N VAL A 420 -6.41 -10.83 -17.99
CA VAL A 420 -5.64 -9.58 -18.12
C VAL A 420 -4.16 -9.87 -18.29
N TYR A 421 -3.60 -10.75 -17.47
CA TYR A 421 -2.20 -11.18 -17.61
C TYR A 421 -1.91 -11.78 -19.00
N ASN A 422 -2.77 -12.66 -19.48
CA ASN A 422 -2.62 -13.30 -20.78
C ASN A 422 -2.72 -12.29 -21.95
N ILE A 423 -3.67 -11.34 -21.88
CA ILE A 423 -3.78 -10.27 -22.88
C ILE A 423 -2.54 -9.38 -22.85
N ASN A 424 -2.01 -9.09 -21.66
CA ASN A 424 -0.78 -8.30 -21.51
C ASN A 424 0.45 -9.04 -22.06
N SER A 425 0.51 -10.37 -21.95
CA SER A 425 1.54 -11.18 -22.60
C SER A 425 1.47 -11.05 -24.14
N TYR A 426 0.26 -11.12 -24.72
CA TYR A 426 0.09 -10.86 -26.16
C TYR A 426 0.48 -9.44 -26.54
N TYR A 427 0.15 -8.44 -25.72
CA TYR A 427 0.57 -7.06 -25.95
C TYR A 427 2.09 -6.96 -26.10
N ARG A 428 2.86 -7.59 -25.21
CA ARG A 428 4.33 -7.64 -25.30
C ARG A 428 4.82 -8.35 -26.56
N GLN A 429 4.26 -9.52 -26.88
CA GLN A 429 4.63 -10.26 -28.10
C GLN A 429 4.36 -9.46 -29.39
N ILE A 430 3.22 -8.77 -29.46
CA ILE A 430 2.90 -7.91 -30.61
C ILE A 430 3.93 -6.79 -30.70
N ARG A 431 4.25 -6.16 -29.58
CA ARG A 431 5.23 -5.07 -29.53
C ARG A 431 6.63 -5.51 -29.96
N GLN A 432 7.04 -6.74 -29.66
CA GLN A 432 8.30 -7.30 -30.16
C GLN A 432 8.34 -7.40 -31.69
N ILE A 433 7.22 -7.57 -32.35
CA ILE A 433 7.11 -7.67 -33.82
C ILE A 433 6.98 -6.28 -34.45
N THR A 434 6.19 -5.40 -33.84
CA THR A 434 5.79 -4.12 -34.43
C THR A 434 6.64 -2.94 -34.01
N GLY A 435 7.37 -3.09 -32.91
CA GLY A 435 7.95 -1.94 -32.19
C GLY A 435 6.91 -1.17 -31.36
N PRO A 436 7.38 -0.16 -30.61
CA PRO A 436 6.50 0.64 -29.73
C PRO A 436 5.52 1.52 -30.52
N ASP A 437 5.89 1.99 -31.70
CA ASP A 437 5.11 2.86 -32.56
C ASP A 437 4.88 2.16 -33.92
N PRO A 438 3.86 1.31 -34.02
CA PRO A 438 3.59 0.58 -35.27
C PRO A 438 3.28 1.52 -36.45
N ASP A 439 3.87 1.27 -37.62
CA ASP A 439 3.51 1.97 -38.85
C ASP A 439 2.11 1.50 -39.33
N GLU A 440 1.17 2.43 -39.40
CA GLU A 440 -0.21 2.19 -39.83
C GLU A 440 -0.32 1.59 -41.25
N TYR A 441 0.69 1.76 -42.09
CA TYR A 441 0.70 1.29 -43.46
C TYR A 441 1.41 -0.05 -43.64
N ASN A 442 2.03 -0.57 -42.61
CA ASN A 442 2.75 -1.83 -42.66
C ASN A 442 1.86 -2.99 -42.20
N ASN A 443 1.84 -4.06 -43.00
CA ASN A 443 1.19 -5.30 -42.58
C ASN A 443 2.20 -6.21 -41.90
N TYR A 444 2.14 -6.29 -40.58
CA TYR A 444 3.03 -7.09 -39.75
C TYR A 444 2.68 -8.58 -39.71
N MET A 445 1.55 -9.00 -40.34
CA MET A 445 1.06 -10.38 -40.39
C MET A 445 1.04 -11.02 -38.99
N ILE A 446 0.49 -10.32 -37.99
CA ILE A 446 0.50 -10.72 -36.59
C ILE A 446 -0.16 -12.09 -36.36
N ASP A 447 -1.25 -12.37 -37.08
CA ASP A 447 -1.95 -13.68 -37.06
C ASP A 447 -1.12 -14.84 -37.61
N THR A 448 -0.16 -14.56 -38.48
CA THR A 448 0.80 -15.54 -38.98
C THR A 448 1.99 -15.69 -38.01
N ALA A 449 2.49 -14.59 -37.48
CA ALA A 449 3.60 -14.57 -36.52
C ALA A 449 3.20 -15.18 -35.17
N ILE A 450 1.96 -14.93 -34.73
CA ILE A 450 1.38 -15.47 -33.51
C ILE A 450 0.08 -16.21 -33.83
N PRO A 451 0.13 -17.48 -34.26
CA PRO A 451 -1.06 -18.19 -34.76
C PRO A 451 -2.18 -18.40 -33.73
N SER A 452 -1.85 -18.36 -32.42
CA SER A 452 -2.81 -18.52 -31.34
C SER A 452 -3.61 -17.23 -31.05
N ILE A 453 -3.14 -16.04 -31.48
CA ILE A 453 -3.71 -14.76 -31.06
C ILE A 453 -5.20 -14.60 -31.42
N VAL A 454 -5.61 -14.99 -32.61
CA VAL A 454 -7.02 -14.86 -33.07
C VAL A 454 -7.95 -15.85 -32.35
N PRO A 455 -7.60 -17.17 -32.23
CA PRO A 455 -8.33 -18.10 -31.38
C PRO A 455 -8.48 -17.64 -29.95
N ASP A 456 -7.40 -17.20 -29.33
CA ASP A 456 -7.37 -16.83 -27.91
C ASP A 456 -8.12 -15.52 -27.66
N PHE A 457 -7.94 -14.51 -28.50
CA PHE A 457 -8.73 -13.27 -28.42
C PHE A 457 -10.23 -13.54 -28.56
N LYS A 458 -10.64 -14.53 -29.36
CA LYS A 458 -12.03 -14.93 -29.49
C LYS A 458 -12.56 -15.56 -28.19
N GLU A 459 -11.75 -16.39 -27.54
CA GLU A 459 -12.05 -16.97 -26.24
C GLU A 459 -12.13 -15.87 -25.17
N TYR A 460 -11.13 -15.00 -25.12
CA TYR A 460 -11.07 -13.89 -24.16
C TYR A 460 -12.25 -12.92 -24.29
N ALA A 461 -12.62 -12.54 -25.51
CA ALA A 461 -13.79 -11.69 -25.75
C ALA A 461 -15.10 -12.36 -25.30
N LYS A 462 -15.20 -13.68 -25.46
CA LYS A 462 -16.33 -14.46 -24.94
C LYS A 462 -16.32 -14.47 -23.41
N THR A 463 -15.19 -14.79 -22.79
CA THR A 463 -15.03 -14.85 -21.33
C THR A 463 -15.36 -13.52 -20.67
N LEU A 464 -14.88 -12.39 -21.24
CA LEU A 464 -15.22 -11.06 -20.74
C LEU A 464 -16.74 -10.81 -20.71
N ARG A 465 -17.47 -11.24 -21.75
CA ARG A 465 -18.94 -11.10 -21.80
C ARG A 465 -19.65 -12.06 -20.88
N ASP A 466 -19.17 -13.29 -20.76
CA ASP A 466 -19.74 -14.26 -19.83
C ASP A 466 -19.58 -13.74 -18.39
N LYS A 467 -18.39 -13.26 -18.02
CA LYS A 467 -18.14 -12.67 -16.70
C LYS A 467 -18.94 -11.40 -16.45
N LYS A 468 -19.08 -10.53 -17.46
CA LYS A 468 -20.00 -9.38 -17.37
C LYS A 468 -21.41 -9.83 -17.03
N ALA A 469 -21.95 -10.84 -17.73
CA ALA A 469 -23.30 -11.33 -17.50
C ALA A 469 -23.45 -11.99 -16.10
N GLU A 470 -22.43 -12.68 -15.61
CA GLU A 470 -22.38 -13.22 -14.25
C GLU A 470 -22.45 -12.07 -13.22
N ILE A 471 -21.61 -11.04 -13.35
CA ILE A 471 -21.59 -9.86 -12.49
C ILE A 471 -22.94 -9.13 -12.48
N GLU A 472 -23.53 -8.91 -13.67
CA GLU A 472 -24.85 -8.26 -13.78
C GLU A 472 -25.95 -9.06 -13.09
N LYS A 473 -25.89 -10.38 -13.12
CA LYS A 473 -26.82 -11.27 -12.41
C LYS A 473 -26.64 -11.15 -10.89
N LEU A 474 -25.39 -11.09 -10.42
CA LEU A 474 -25.09 -11.00 -8.99
C LEU A 474 -25.44 -9.63 -8.41
N SER A 475 -25.18 -8.56 -9.13
CA SER A 475 -25.43 -7.19 -8.68
C SER A 475 -26.92 -6.82 -8.60
N GLY A 476 -27.78 -7.55 -9.30
CA GLY A 476 -29.23 -7.28 -9.35
C GLY A 476 -29.63 -5.97 -10.06
N SER A 477 -28.67 -5.19 -10.47
CA SER A 477 -28.85 -3.97 -11.28
C SER A 477 -27.65 -3.87 -12.22
N GLY A 478 -27.87 -3.69 -13.54
CA GLY A 478 -26.75 -3.52 -14.47
C GLY A 478 -25.88 -2.34 -14.05
N GLY A 479 -24.80 -2.63 -13.34
CA GLY A 479 -23.80 -1.65 -12.95
C GLY A 479 -23.08 -1.15 -14.20
N THR A 480 -22.84 0.15 -14.28
CA THR A 480 -22.08 0.74 -15.40
C THR A 480 -20.62 0.31 -15.41
N GLU A 481 -20.13 -0.17 -14.29
CA GLU A 481 -18.74 -0.58 -14.05
C GLU A 481 -18.37 -1.82 -14.88
N ALA A 482 -19.26 -2.81 -14.99
CA ALA A 482 -19.07 -4.00 -15.80
C ALA A 482 -18.98 -3.70 -17.31
N GLU A 483 -19.36 -2.50 -17.76
CA GLU A 483 -19.17 -2.07 -19.15
C GLU A 483 -17.68 -1.98 -19.55
N THR A 484 -16.78 -1.90 -18.61
CA THR A 484 -15.34 -1.96 -18.85
C THR A 484 -14.93 -3.28 -19.52
N LEU A 485 -15.56 -4.39 -19.13
CA LEU A 485 -15.34 -5.71 -19.74
C LEU A 485 -15.83 -5.74 -21.19
N GLU A 486 -17.00 -5.16 -21.48
CA GLU A 486 -17.51 -5.06 -22.87
C GLU A 486 -16.62 -4.17 -23.74
N LYS A 487 -16.09 -3.05 -23.21
CA LYS A 487 -15.15 -2.21 -23.97
C LYS A 487 -13.93 -3.00 -24.42
N MET A 488 -13.33 -3.80 -23.52
CA MET A 488 -12.22 -4.66 -23.87
C MET A 488 -12.62 -5.72 -24.90
N ALA A 489 -13.75 -6.40 -24.71
CA ALA A 489 -14.27 -7.39 -25.66
C ALA A 489 -14.50 -6.81 -27.07
N ILE A 490 -15.00 -5.57 -27.17
CA ILE A 490 -15.16 -4.87 -28.45
C ILE A 490 -13.81 -4.61 -29.13
N VAL A 491 -12.78 -4.27 -28.38
CA VAL A 491 -11.43 -4.06 -28.94
C VAL A 491 -10.88 -5.37 -29.49
N LEU A 492 -11.01 -6.46 -28.72
CA LEU A 492 -10.61 -7.81 -29.19
C LEU A 492 -11.41 -8.24 -30.41
N ASP A 493 -12.72 -8.00 -30.47
CA ASP A 493 -13.56 -8.30 -31.66
C ASP A 493 -13.07 -7.58 -32.93
N LYS A 494 -12.59 -6.33 -32.80
CA LYS A 494 -11.99 -5.62 -33.96
C LYS A 494 -10.73 -6.33 -34.43
N CYS A 495 -9.87 -6.77 -33.49
CA CYS A 495 -8.66 -7.53 -33.77
C CYS A 495 -8.98 -8.87 -34.42
N ILE A 496 -9.97 -9.61 -33.92
CA ILE A 496 -10.41 -10.91 -34.48
C ILE A 496 -10.95 -10.74 -35.92
N LYS A 497 -11.77 -9.73 -36.11
CA LYS A 497 -12.40 -9.48 -37.41
C LYS A 497 -11.39 -9.06 -38.48
N LYS A 498 -10.35 -8.34 -38.10
CA LYS A 498 -9.33 -7.86 -39.02
C LYS A 498 -7.98 -7.83 -38.28
N PRO A 499 -7.25 -8.96 -38.32
CA PRO A 499 -5.96 -9.10 -37.62
C PRO A 499 -4.92 -8.03 -38.04
N ASP A 500 -4.99 -7.52 -39.24
CA ASP A 500 -4.13 -6.44 -39.71
C ASP A 500 -4.27 -5.13 -38.87
N LEU A 501 -5.40 -4.96 -38.17
CA LEU A 501 -5.62 -3.80 -37.27
C LEU A 501 -5.03 -3.99 -35.85
N ILE A 502 -4.51 -5.16 -35.52
CA ILE A 502 -3.96 -5.41 -34.18
C ILE A 502 -2.93 -4.35 -33.79
N PRO A 503 -1.94 -3.99 -34.61
CA PRO A 503 -0.98 -2.94 -34.29
C PRO A 503 -1.62 -1.58 -34.01
N GLU A 504 -2.65 -1.18 -34.75
CA GLU A 504 -3.39 0.07 -34.52
C GLU A 504 -4.21 0.05 -33.21
N MET A 505 -4.55 -1.14 -32.72
CA MET A 505 -5.34 -1.30 -31.48
C MET A 505 -4.50 -1.38 -30.22
N MET A 506 -3.16 -1.36 -30.31
CA MET A 506 -2.25 -1.57 -29.19
C MET A 506 -2.47 -0.58 -28.03
N SER A 507 -2.67 0.70 -28.33
CA SER A 507 -2.97 1.69 -27.28
C SER A 507 -4.30 1.37 -26.60
N GLN A 508 -5.35 1.04 -27.36
CA GLN A 508 -6.66 0.69 -26.79
C GLN A 508 -6.59 -0.59 -25.96
N ILE A 509 -5.80 -1.60 -26.39
CA ILE A 509 -5.57 -2.82 -25.62
C ILE A 509 -4.94 -2.45 -24.27
N LYS A 510 -3.86 -1.66 -24.28
CA LYS A 510 -3.17 -1.21 -23.06
C LYS A 510 -4.11 -0.46 -22.09
N ASP A 511 -4.87 0.50 -22.61
CA ASP A 511 -5.78 1.31 -21.78
C ASP A 511 -6.89 0.45 -21.17
N ASN A 512 -7.39 -0.54 -21.91
CA ASN A 512 -8.40 -1.47 -21.40
C ASN A 512 -7.80 -2.50 -20.42
N ILE A 513 -6.57 -2.95 -20.59
CA ILE A 513 -5.83 -3.73 -19.58
C ILE A 513 -5.86 -2.97 -18.25
N THR A 514 -5.41 -1.71 -18.25
CA THR A 514 -5.40 -0.88 -17.04
C THR A 514 -6.80 -0.72 -16.43
N SER A 515 -7.82 -0.53 -17.28
CA SER A 515 -9.20 -0.33 -16.81
C SER A 515 -9.80 -1.61 -16.20
N VAL A 516 -9.54 -2.77 -16.80
CA VAL A 516 -10.02 -4.06 -16.26
C VAL A 516 -9.29 -4.42 -14.99
N SER A 517 -7.97 -4.20 -14.90
CA SER A 517 -7.23 -4.43 -13.65
C SER A 517 -7.72 -3.53 -12.51
N SER A 518 -7.99 -2.25 -12.79
CA SER A 518 -8.57 -1.35 -11.78
C SER A 518 -9.96 -1.81 -11.33
N PHE A 519 -10.76 -2.33 -12.25
CA PHE A 519 -12.05 -2.94 -11.94
C PHE A 519 -11.90 -4.16 -11.02
N VAL A 520 -10.99 -5.08 -11.35
CA VAL A 520 -10.72 -6.26 -10.52
C VAL A 520 -10.30 -5.86 -9.12
N ASN A 521 -9.37 -4.92 -8.98
CA ASN A 521 -8.94 -4.42 -7.67
C ASN A 521 -10.09 -3.89 -6.83
N GLN A 522 -10.92 -3.05 -7.42
CA GLN A 522 -12.05 -2.46 -6.70
C GLN A 522 -13.05 -3.52 -6.20
N TYR A 523 -13.27 -4.59 -6.96
CA TYR A 523 -14.28 -5.60 -6.63
C TYR A 523 -13.74 -6.78 -5.82
N ARG A 524 -12.45 -6.86 -5.58
CA ARG A 524 -11.84 -7.77 -4.59
C ARG A 524 -12.06 -7.28 -3.16
N GLU A 525 -12.19 -5.99 -2.96
CA GLU A 525 -12.45 -5.42 -1.64
C GLU A 525 -13.87 -5.72 -1.18
N GLN A 526 -14.04 -5.89 0.14
CA GLN A 526 -15.31 -6.23 0.77
C GLN A 526 -15.67 -5.19 1.85
N PRO A 527 -15.80 -3.89 1.51
CA PRO A 527 -16.05 -2.84 2.49
C PRO A 527 -17.41 -3.02 3.16
N LEU A 528 -17.45 -2.94 4.48
CA LEU A 528 -18.69 -2.94 5.26
C LEU A 528 -18.49 -2.13 6.53
N GLU A 529 -19.43 -1.27 6.81
CA GLU A 529 -19.53 -0.56 8.08
C GLU A 529 -20.67 -1.14 8.91
N VAL A 530 -20.39 -1.51 10.16
CA VAL A 530 -21.36 -2.08 11.10
C VAL A 530 -21.54 -1.13 12.28
N ASP A 531 -22.77 -0.72 12.50
CA ASP A 531 -23.18 0.11 13.63
C ASP A 531 -23.58 -0.75 14.83
N MET A 532 -24.42 -1.74 14.63
CA MET A 532 -24.78 -2.68 15.70
C MET A 532 -25.23 -4.05 15.19
N ILE A 533 -25.20 -5.01 16.08
CA ILE A 533 -25.82 -6.35 15.87
C ILE A 533 -26.92 -6.52 16.90
N GLU A 534 -28.10 -6.92 16.47
CA GLU A 534 -29.22 -7.27 17.32
C GLU A 534 -29.49 -8.76 17.30
N VAL A 535 -29.53 -9.35 18.49
CA VAL A 535 -29.85 -10.77 18.73
C VAL A 535 -31.22 -10.83 19.38
N ALA A 536 -32.20 -11.41 18.73
CA ALA A 536 -33.59 -11.34 19.15
C ALA A 536 -34.32 -12.68 19.06
N THR A 537 -35.20 -12.95 20.01
CA THR A 537 -36.13 -14.08 19.93
C THR A 537 -37.20 -13.85 18.89
N SER A 538 -37.89 -14.89 18.47
CA SER A 538 -38.90 -14.86 17.40
C SER A 538 -40.07 -13.88 17.64
N ASP A 539 -40.36 -13.56 18.90
CA ASP A 539 -41.42 -12.64 19.35
C ASP A 539 -40.96 -11.19 19.46
N GLN A 540 -39.67 -10.88 19.16
CA GLN A 540 -39.11 -9.56 19.20
C GLN A 540 -38.74 -9.07 17.81
N ASP A 541 -39.03 -7.80 17.53
CA ASP A 541 -38.65 -7.15 16.28
C ASP A 541 -37.31 -6.41 16.42
N PHE A 542 -36.57 -6.31 15.32
CA PHE A 542 -35.39 -5.48 15.24
C PHE A 542 -35.72 -3.99 15.29
N THR A 543 -34.78 -3.16 15.70
CA THR A 543 -34.93 -1.71 15.74
C THR A 543 -35.06 -1.15 14.32
N SER A 544 -36.11 -0.37 14.04
CA SER A 544 -36.29 0.24 12.71
C SER A 544 -35.13 1.15 12.32
N CYS A 545 -34.69 1.06 11.06
CA CYS A 545 -33.73 1.98 10.45
C CYS A 545 -34.42 3.17 9.75
N ASP A 546 -35.75 3.34 9.87
CA ASP A 546 -36.49 4.41 9.23
C ASP A 546 -36.06 5.79 9.77
N LYS A 547 -35.55 6.64 8.89
CA LYS A 547 -35.19 8.00 9.26
C LYS A 547 -36.43 8.87 9.43
N SER A 548 -36.65 9.41 10.62
CA SER A 548 -37.67 10.45 10.83
C SER A 548 -37.23 11.75 10.17
N PHE A 549 -38.11 12.35 9.36
CA PHE A 549 -37.84 13.64 8.71
C PHE A 549 -37.43 14.72 9.71
N PHE A 550 -38.11 14.81 10.86
CA PHE A 550 -37.77 15.80 11.88
C PHE A 550 -36.47 15.45 12.61
N GLY A 551 -36.14 14.17 12.77
CA GLY A 551 -34.86 13.71 13.33
C GLY A 551 -33.70 14.12 12.45
N SER A 552 -33.78 13.82 11.14
CA SER A 552 -32.76 14.18 10.15
C SER A 552 -32.61 15.70 10.01
N LEU A 553 -33.73 16.44 9.98
CA LEU A 553 -33.71 17.93 9.93
C LEU A 553 -33.06 18.52 11.18
N GLY A 554 -33.38 17.99 12.36
CA GLY A 554 -32.82 18.45 13.63
C GLY A 554 -31.32 18.17 13.73
N PHE A 555 -30.89 16.99 13.28
CA PHE A 555 -29.51 16.60 13.26
C PHE A 555 -28.69 17.44 12.25
N GLY A 556 -29.19 17.60 11.03
CA GLY A 556 -28.57 18.46 10.02
C GLY A 556 -28.51 19.94 10.44
N PHE A 557 -29.53 20.45 11.12
CA PHE A 557 -29.53 21.82 11.65
C PHE A 557 -28.48 22.00 12.77
N LYS A 558 -28.33 21.02 13.65
CA LYS A 558 -27.26 21.03 14.67
C LYS A 558 -25.89 21.03 14.01
N GLY A 559 -25.69 20.21 12.98
CA GLY A 559 -24.44 20.16 12.20
C GLY A 559 -24.14 21.50 11.53
N PHE A 560 -25.14 22.08 10.87
CA PHE A 560 -25.02 23.40 10.24
C PHE A 560 -24.66 24.52 11.24
N ILE A 561 -25.30 24.57 12.39
CA ILE A 561 -24.95 25.58 13.41
C ILE A 561 -23.55 25.29 13.98
N GLY A 562 -23.26 24.03 14.28
CA GLY A 562 -21.97 23.63 14.82
C GLY A 562 -20.79 24.00 13.91
N SER A 563 -20.99 23.92 12.59
CA SER A 563 -19.95 24.27 11.60
C SER A 563 -19.47 25.73 11.67
N PHE A 564 -20.21 26.62 12.30
CA PHE A 564 -19.77 28.01 12.55
C PHE A 564 -18.90 28.19 13.81
N PHE A 565 -18.88 27.18 14.67
CA PHE A 565 -18.17 27.23 15.95
C PHE A 565 -17.02 26.22 16.05
N GLU A 566 -16.96 25.27 15.13
CA GLU A 566 -15.88 24.29 15.06
C GLU A 566 -14.81 24.77 14.09
N ASP A 567 -13.56 24.82 14.54
CA ASP A 567 -12.42 24.99 13.66
C ASP A 567 -12.00 23.61 13.11
N TYR A 568 -12.35 23.34 11.86
CA TYR A 568 -12.03 22.09 11.16
C TYR A 568 -10.53 21.92 10.84
N ASN A 569 -9.72 22.97 10.98
CA ASN A 569 -8.27 22.92 10.79
C ASN A 569 -7.52 22.66 12.09
N ALA A 570 -8.18 22.85 13.23
CA ALA A 570 -7.60 22.55 14.52
C ALA A 570 -7.70 21.05 14.79
N LEU A 571 -6.58 20.38 14.87
CA LEU A 571 -6.47 18.97 15.21
C LEU A 571 -6.55 18.72 16.72
N SER A 572 -6.24 19.72 17.56
CA SER A 572 -6.26 19.63 19.01
C SER A 572 -6.94 20.83 19.65
N ASP A 573 -7.19 20.76 20.96
CA ASP A 573 -7.56 21.92 21.78
C ASP A 573 -6.42 22.94 21.79
N GLU A 574 -6.76 24.20 21.65
CA GLU A 574 -5.82 25.28 21.95
C GLU A 574 -5.61 25.36 23.47
N ASP A 575 -4.63 24.61 23.97
CA ASP A 575 -4.09 24.86 25.30
C ASP A 575 -3.08 25.99 25.14
N GLU A 576 -3.42 27.17 25.64
CA GLU A 576 -2.57 28.36 25.56
C GLU A 576 -1.19 28.15 26.21
N SER A 577 -1.02 27.11 27.01
CA SER A 577 0.24 26.76 27.65
C SER A 577 1.05 25.73 26.86
N ALA A 578 0.48 25.12 25.81
CA ALA A 578 1.14 24.14 24.97
C ALA A 578 1.96 24.80 23.85
N MET A 579 3.03 24.15 23.43
CA MET A 579 3.83 24.60 22.29
C MET A 579 3.10 24.31 20.97
N GLU A 580 3.20 25.22 20.01
CA GLU A 580 2.67 25.01 18.67
C GLU A 580 3.65 24.21 17.80
N CYS A 581 3.22 23.03 17.39
CA CYS A 581 3.89 22.23 16.36
C CYS A 581 3.12 22.31 15.04
N TRP A 582 3.77 22.76 13.97
CA TRP A 582 3.15 22.84 12.66
C TRP A 582 3.60 21.71 11.75
N VAL A 583 2.66 21.19 10.95
CA VAL A 583 2.91 20.15 9.95
C VAL A 583 2.25 20.51 8.62
N MET A 584 2.88 20.10 7.52
CA MET A 584 2.34 20.19 6.16
C MET A 584 2.14 18.78 5.60
N LEU A 585 1.21 18.05 6.15
CA LEU A 585 0.92 16.66 5.81
C LEU A 585 -0.45 16.52 5.16
N GLY A 586 -0.75 15.35 4.61
CA GLY A 586 -2.11 14.92 4.36
C GLY A 586 -2.92 14.88 5.66
N ARG A 587 -4.22 15.09 5.57
CA ARG A 587 -5.07 15.16 6.76
C ARG A 587 -5.03 13.88 7.59
N ASP A 588 -5.09 12.72 6.94
CA ASP A 588 -5.09 11.43 7.61
C ASP A 588 -3.77 11.19 8.38
N ASN A 589 -2.64 11.55 7.78
CA ASN A 589 -1.34 11.48 8.43
C ASN A 589 -1.24 12.43 9.64
N ALA A 590 -1.80 13.64 9.49
CA ALA A 590 -1.82 14.61 10.59
C ALA A 590 -2.76 14.16 11.72
N GLU A 591 -3.89 13.54 11.41
CA GLU A 591 -4.80 12.97 12.41
C GLU A 591 -4.17 11.77 13.13
N ALA A 592 -3.45 10.90 12.43
CA ALA A 592 -2.69 9.79 13.04
C ALA A 592 -1.62 10.31 14.00
N LEU A 593 -0.88 11.36 13.61
CA LEU A 593 0.11 12.00 14.47
C LEU A 593 -0.53 12.68 15.68
N GLN A 594 -1.61 13.41 15.48
CA GLN A 594 -2.36 14.04 16.57
C GLN A 594 -2.87 13.02 17.58
N GLN A 595 -3.38 11.89 17.09
CA GLN A 595 -3.83 10.80 17.96
C GLN A 595 -2.68 10.28 18.82
N LEU A 596 -1.52 10.01 18.19
CA LEU A 596 -0.35 9.52 18.89
C LEU A 596 0.16 10.54 19.95
N ILE A 597 0.20 11.83 19.60
CA ILE A 597 0.56 12.90 20.54
C ILE A 597 -0.42 12.93 21.73
N SER A 598 -1.72 12.83 21.48
CA SER A 598 -2.75 12.92 22.51
C SER A 598 -2.79 11.70 23.42
N SER A 599 -2.52 10.50 22.90
CA SER A 599 -2.58 9.26 23.68
C SER A 599 -1.27 8.97 24.42
N GLU A 600 -0.12 9.27 23.83
CA GLU A 600 1.18 8.83 24.31
C GLU A 600 2.02 9.96 24.91
N TYR A 601 2.19 11.05 24.18
CA TYR A 601 3.09 12.14 24.61
C TYR A 601 2.45 13.08 25.62
N ASN A 602 1.34 13.74 25.25
CA ASN A 602 0.73 14.80 26.06
C ASN A 602 0.30 14.37 27.47
N PRO A 603 -0.13 13.11 27.74
CA PRO A 603 -0.49 12.68 29.09
C PRO A 603 0.68 12.69 30.07
N THR A 604 1.90 12.48 29.60
CA THR A 604 3.12 12.35 30.42
C THR A 604 4.07 13.53 30.27
N ALA A 605 3.90 14.34 29.22
CA ALA A 605 4.77 15.45 28.90
C ALA A 605 4.69 16.59 29.92
N LYS A 606 5.84 17.21 30.24
CA LYS A 606 5.92 18.43 31.04
C LYS A 606 5.34 19.61 30.26
N THR A 607 5.66 19.72 28.99
CA THR A 607 5.15 20.73 28.07
C THR A 607 4.38 20.00 26.95
N LYS A 608 3.10 20.30 26.83
CA LYS A 608 2.22 19.69 25.84
C LYS A 608 2.43 20.27 24.46
N ILE A 609 1.98 19.54 23.46
CA ILE A 609 2.03 19.93 22.05
C ILE A 609 0.62 20.15 21.51
N ASN A 610 0.41 21.29 20.87
CA ASN A 610 -0.72 21.58 19.99
C ASN A 610 -0.27 21.36 18.54
N LEU A 611 -0.75 20.30 17.90
CA LEU A 611 -0.46 20.05 16.49
C LEU A 611 -1.38 20.88 15.62
N LYS A 612 -0.81 21.52 14.59
CA LYS A 612 -1.55 22.36 13.66
C LYS A 612 -1.21 22.00 12.23
N LEU A 613 -2.24 21.60 11.48
CA LEU A 613 -2.13 21.34 10.05
C LEU A 613 -2.17 22.67 9.31
N VAL A 614 -1.12 22.96 8.53
CA VAL A 614 -1.01 24.19 7.74
C VAL A 614 -0.80 23.84 6.25
N GLN A 615 -1.29 24.70 5.38
CA GLN A 615 -1.14 24.51 3.92
C GLN A 615 0.11 25.23 3.36
N GLY A 616 0.88 25.87 4.22
CA GLY A 616 2.07 26.68 3.85
C GLY A 616 2.18 27.93 4.71
N GLY A 617 3.07 28.86 4.32
CA GLY A 617 3.20 30.17 4.97
C GLY A 617 4.02 30.15 6.25
N ILE A 618 4.78 29.09 6.52
CA ILE A 618 5.61 28.98 7.73
C ILE A 618 6.68 30.08 7.77
N VAL A 619 7.32 30.36 6.61
CA VAL A 619 8.34 31.42 6.51
C VAL A 619 7.76 32.79 6.84
N GLU A 620 6.66 33.14 6.20
CA GLU A 620 5.99 34.43 6.37
C GLU A 620 5.49 34.59 7.81
N ALA A 621 4.90 33.54 8.38
CA ALA A 621 4.44 33.53 9.76
C ALA A 621 5.62 33.69 10.73
N THR A 622 6.74 32.99 10.50
CA THR A 622 7.93 33.07 11.33
C THR A 622 8.50 34.48 11.35
N PHE A 623 8.66 35.12 10.17
CA PHE A 623 9.16 36.48 10.10
C PHE A 623 8.15 37.53 10.60
N ALA A 624 6.85 37.23 10.56
CA ALA A 624 5.82 38.05 11.19
C ALA A 624 5.72 37.85 12.71
N GLY A 625 6.56 36.99 13.31
CA GLY A 625 6.53 36.67 14.75
C GLY A 625 5.34 35.80 15.17
N LYS A 626 4.66 35.16 14.24
CA LYS A 626 3.48 34.29 14.44
C LYS A 626 3.72 32.82 14.00
N GLY A 627 4.96 32.47 13.72
CA GLY A 627 5.31 31.09 13.35
C GLY A 627 5.22 30.12 14.53
N PRO A 628 5.43 28.81 14.34
CA PRO A 628 5.37 27.77 15.36
C PRO A 628 6.59 27.77 16.29
N ASP A 629 6.53 27.05 17.40
CA ASP A 629 7.69 26.77 18.26
C ASP A 629 8.58 25.69 17.63
N LEU A 630 7.98 24.70 16.97
CA LEU A 630 8.65 23.64 16.24
C LEU A 630 7.81 23.22 15.02
N ALA A 631 8.42 22.53 14.10
CA ALA A 631 7.72 21.95 12.96
C ALA A 631 8.29 20.55 12.63
N LEU A 632 7.44 19.65 12.17
CA LEU A 632 7.83 18.32 11.70
C LEU A 632 7.63 18.22 10.19
N PHE A 633 8.32 17.27 9.59
CA PHE A 633 8.24 16.97 8.15
C PHE A 633 8.62 18.14 7.25
N MET A 634 9.65 18.86 7.66
CA MET A 634 10.20 19.98 6.90
C MET A 634 11.29 19.48 5.96
N GLY A 635 10.99 19.42 4.66
CA GLY A 635 11.88 18.87 3.64
C GLY A 635 12.56 19.89 2.73
N GLY A 636 13.38 19.37 1.82
CA GLY A 636 14.11 20.14 0.84
C GLY A 636 15.13 21.09 1.43
N ASP A 637 15.32 22.25 0.78
CA ASP A 637 16.24 23.29 1.23
C ASP A 637 15.67 24.19 2.36
N PHE A 638 14.45 23.89 2.78
CA PHE A 638 13.71 24.73 3.72
C PHE A 638 14.38 24.86 5.10
N PRO A 639 14.83 23.79 5.76
CA PRO A 639 15.56 23.90 7.02
C PRO A 639 16.83 24.76 6.90
N ILE A 640 17.60 24.56 5.83
CA ILE A 640 18.85 25.28 5.62
C ILE A 640 18.62 26.77 5.30
N GLN A 641 17.56 27.07 4.52
CA GLN A 641 17.19 28.47 4.26
C GLN A 641 16.75 29.21 5.54
N LEU A 642 16.13 28.53 6.48
CA LEU A 642 15.76 29.10 7.78
C LEU A 642 16.98 29.21 8.72
N ALA A 643 17.83 28.18 8.75
CA ALA A 643 19.07 28.18 9.53
C ALA A 643 20.00 29.32 9.10
N ALA A 644 20.18 29.51 7.80
CA ALA A 644 20.98 30.61 7.25
C ALA A 644 20.47 32.00 7.65
N ARG A 645 19.19 32.13 7.98
CA ARG A 645 18.57 33.36 8.48
C ARG A 645 18.57 33.47 10.00
N GLY A 646 19.15 32.49 10.72
CA GLY A 646 19.29 32.49 12.18
C GLY A 646 17.98 32.31 12.94
N VAL A 647 16.94 31.71 12.34
CA VAL A 647 15.63 31.51 12.98
C VAL A 647 15.44 30.11 13.52
N LEU A 648 16.38 29.20 13.31
CA LEU A 648 16.38 27.84 13.85
C LEU A 648 17.39 27.67 14.96
N THR A 649 17.09 26.78 15.88
CA THR A 649 17.95 26.37 16.99
C THR A 649 18.93 25.32 16.50
N ASP A 650 20.20 25.48 16.82
CA ASP A 650 21.22 24.46 16.60
C ASP A 650 21.06 23.32 17.60
N LEU A 651 20.67 22.15 17.11
CA LEU A 651 20.37 20.97 17.91
C LEU A 651 21.63 20.37 18.57
N THR A 652 22.82 20.64 18.05
CA THR A 652 24.10 20.20 18.66
C THR A 652 24.35 20.81 20.03
N THR A 653 23.59 21.86 20.39
CA THR A 653 23.66 22.48 21.73
C THR A 653 23.00 21.67 22.83
N PHE A 654 22.15 20.68 22.48
CA PHE A 654 21.57 19.77 23.46
C PHE A 654 22.54 18.66 23.83
N SER A 655 22.63 18.35 25.12
CA SER A 655 23.67 17.48 25.68
C SER A 655 23.59 16.01 25.25
N ASP A 656 22.44 15.55 24.80
CA ASP A 656 22.13 14.19 24.36
C ASP A 656 21.92 14.08 22.83
N PHE A 657 22.32 15.14 22.08
CA PHE A 657 22.17 15.15 20.63
C PHE A 657 22.81 13.95 19.92
N ASP A 658 24.03 13.60 20.30
CA ASP A 658 24.76 12.48 19.66
C ASP A 658 24.08 11.12 19.91
N GLU A 659 23.49 10.93 21.09
CA GLU A 659 22.71 9.74 21.40
C GLU A 659 21.45 9.65 20.53
N VAL A 660 20.76 10.77 20.36
CA VAL A 660 19.55 10.83 19.52
C VAL A 660 19.91 10.66 18.05
N LYS A 661 21.01 11.25 17.59
CA LYS A 661 21.51 11.13 16.21
C LYS A 661 21.81 9.68 15.83
N SER A 662 22.29 8.86 16.77
CA SER A 662 22.63 7.45 16.51
C SER A 662 21.46 6.52 16.14
N ARG A 663 20.25 7.04 16.09
CA ARG A 663 19.03 6.33 15.62
C ARG A 663 18.90 6.29 14.10
N PHE A 664 19.70 7.08 13.42
CA PHE A 664 19.65 7.31 11.97
C PHE A 664 20.94 6.86 11.32
N ALA A 665 20.91 6.61 10.02
CA ALA A 665 22.11 6.39 9.24
C ALA A 665 23.11 7.55 9.44
N ASP A 666 24.38 7.24 9.41
CA ASP A 666 25.48 8.17 9.75
C ASP A 666 25.37 9.52 9.03
N ASP A 667 25.01 9.50 7.76
CA ASP A 667 24.89 10.68 6.92
C ASP A 667 23.50 11.33 6.90
N ALA A 668 22.46 10.72 7.47
CA ALA A 668 21.06 11.18 7.38
C ALA A 668 20.85 12.63 7.88
N THR A 669 21.69 13.12 8.80
CA THR A 669 21.64 14.49 9.30
C THR A 669 22.34 15.51 8.41
N VAL A 670 23.10 15.10 7.40
CA VAL A 670 23.83 16.00 6.48
C VAL A 670 22.89 16.96 5.78
N LEU A 671 21.67 16.52 5.47
CA LEU A 671 20.62 17.34 4.85
C LEU A 671 20.20 18.57 5.72
N TYR A 672 20.50 18.55 7.01
CA TYR A 672 20.11 19.56 7.98
C TYR A 672 21.33 20.32 8.57
N GLN A 673 22.51 20.07 8.04
CA GLN A 673 23.75 20.71 8.51
C GLN A 673 24.03 22.01 7.78
N TYR A 674 24.39 23.03 8.54
CA TYR A 674 24.75 24.33 8.01
C TYR A 674 25.76 25.03 8.93
N ASN A 675 26.87 25.53 8.38
CA ASN A 675 27.89 26.29 9.09
C ASN A 675 28.34 25.69 10.43
N GLY A 676 28.53 24.38 10.47
CA GLY A 676 29.00 23.62 11.62
C GLY A 676 27.93 23.25 12.67
N GLY A 677 26.68 23.66 12.51
CA GLY A 677 25.53 23.27 13.33
C GLY A 677 24.60 22.28 12.61
N THR A 678 23.73 21.62 13.36
CA THR A 678 22.67 20.76 12.84
C THR A 678 21.30 21.31 13.25
N TYR A 679 20.46 21.63 12.30
CA TYR A 679 19.21 22.39 12.50
C TYR A 679 17.94 21.57 12.32
N GLY A 680 18.06 20.26 12.18
CA GLY A 680 16.94 19.33 12.10
C GLY A 680 17.37 17.89 12.34
N LEU A 681 16.40 17.06 12.71
CA LEU A 681 16.55 15.60 12.75
C LEU A 681 15.59 14.95 11.76
N PRO A 682 16.01 13.89 11.04
CA PRO A 682 15.15 13.21 10.08
C PRO A 682 13.86 12.68 10.73
N CYS A 683 12.71 12.94 10.12
CA CYS A 683 11.43 12.29 10.41
C CYS A 683 11.21 11.09 9.49
N ASP A 684 11.40 11.32 8.21
CA ASP A 684 11.31 10.33 7.15
C ASP A 684 12.55 10.37 6.27
N GLN A 685 12.81 9.27 5.57
CA GLN A 685 13.88 9.16 4.60
C GLN A 685 13.49 8.19 3.49
N THR A 686 13.71 8.59 2.25
CA THR A 686 13.45 7.77 1.08
C THR A 686 14.67 7.75 0.18
N PHE A 687 14.93 6.62 -0.45
CA PHE A 687 16.11 6.40 -1.29
C PHE A 687 15.79 5.53 -2.50
N PRO A 688 16.62 5.56 -3.55
CA PRO A 688 16.37 4.80 -4.76
C PRO A 688 16.70 3.32 -4.57
N MET A 689 15.88 2.47 -5.22
CA MET A 689 16.11 1.05 -5.42
C MET A 689 15.94 0.71 -6.90
N LEU A 690 16.56 -0.35 -7.36
CA LEU A 690 16.31 -0.91 -8.68
C LEU A 690 15.18 -1.92 -8.58
N PHE A 691 14.06 -1.68 -9.28
CA PHE A 691 12.94 -2.60 -9.42
C PHE A 691 13.05 -3.35 -10.75
N TYR A 692 12.71 -4.64 -10.74
CA TYR A 692 12.80 -5.48 -11.93
C TYR A 692 11.64 -6.46 -12.03
N ARG A 693 11.28 -6.81 -13.27
CA ARG A 693 10.27 -7.82 -13.62
C ARG A 693 10.97 -9.18 -13.78
N SER A 694 10.91 -10.01 -12.74
CA SER A 694 11.55 -11.33 -12.72
C SER A 694 11.01 -12.27 -13.82
N ASP A 695 9.68 -12.23 -14.04
CA ASP A 695 9.03 -13.01 -15.11
C ASP A 695 9.52 -12.65 -16.52
N ILE A 696 9.81 -11.37 -16.76
CA ILE A 696 10.28 -10.92 -18.09
C ILE A 696 11.78 -11.15 -18.25
N LEU A 697 12.58 -10.79 -17.25
CA LEU A 697 14.04 -10.91 -17.34
C LEU A 697 14.48 -12.37 -17.50
N SER A 698 13.78 -13.29 -16.84
CA SER A 698 14.06 -14.72 -16.97
C SER A 698 13.78 -15.28 -18.38
N GLU A 699 12.88 -14.67 -19.16
CA GLU A 699 12.69 -15.04 -20.60
C GLU A 699 13.94 -14.80 -21.44
N TYR A 700 14.88 -13.97 -20.95
CA TYR A 700 16.10 -13.56 -21.63
C TYR A 700 17.37 -14.03 -20.93
N ASP A 701 17.26 -14.96 -19.97
CA ASP A 701 18.37 -15.44 -19.15
C ASP A 701 19.15 -14.30 -18.44
N ILE A 702 18.45 -13.25 -18.00
CA ILE A 702 19.00 -12.15 -17.24
C ILE A 702 18.72 -12.40 -15.75
N ASP A 703 19.77 -12.60 -14.96
CA ASP A 703 19.68 -12.73 -13.50
C ASP A 703 19.86 -11.34 -12.86
N PRO A 704 18.82 -10.77 -12.22
CA PRO A 704 18.92 -9.45 -11.60
C PRO A 704 20.07 -9.31 -10.60
N ALA A 705 20.32 -10.33 -9.79
CA ALA A 705 21.32 -10.29 -8.73
C ALA A 705 22.75 -10.17 -9.24
N THR A 706 23.03 -10.72 -10.40
CA THR A 706 24.38 -10.70 -11.01
C THR A 706 24.49 -9.69 -12.14
N ASP A 707 23.50 -9.66 -13.04
CA ASP A 707 23.57 -8.89 -14.28
C ASP A 707 23.15 -7.42 -14.10
N LEU A 708 22.32 -7.11 -13.08
CA LEU A 708 21.89 -5.74 -12.81
C LEU A 708 22.57 -5.11 -11.59
N ASN A 709 23.51 -5.82 -10.97
CA ASN A 709 24.21 -5.36 -9.76
C ASN A 709 25.19 -4.21 -10.02
N THR A 710 25.60 -4.01 -11.27
CA THR A 710 26.54 -2.93 -11.68
C THR A 710 26.01 -2.19 -12.91
N TRP A 711 26.46 -0.93 -13.10
CA TRP A 711 26.14 -0.17 -14.33
C TRP A 711 26.65 -0.88 -15.58
N ASP A 712 27.85 -1.47 -15.53
CA ASP A 712 28.39 -2.23 -16.67
C ASP A 712 27.57 -3.47 -16.98
N GLY A 713 27.09 -4.18 -15.95
CA GLY A 713 26.18 -5.32 -16.09
C GLY A 713 24.87 -4.90 -16.75
N LEU A 714 24.23 -3.86 -16.21
CA LEU A 714 23.02 -3.28 -16.79
C LEU A 714 23.20 -2.89 -18.27
N LEU A 715 24.32 -2.21 -18.59
CA LEU A 715 24.64 -1.83 -19.97
C LEU A 715 24.86 -3.04 -20.89
N ASN A 716 25.40 -4.12 -20.37
CA ASN A 716 25.59 -5.38 -21.13
C ASN A 716 24.23 -6.06 -21.44
N CYS A 717 23.20 -5.87 -20.61
CA CYS A 717 21.84 -6.37 -20.86
C CYS A 717 21.07 -5.53 -21.89
N LEU A 718 21.42 -4.27 -22.08
CA LEU A 718 20.67 -3.35 -22.96
C LEU A 718 20.49 -3.85 -24.40
N PRO A 719 21.48 -4.46 -25.10
CA PRO A 719 21.28 -4.94 -26.46
C PRO A 719 20.17 -6.00 -26.54
N THR A 720 20.08 -6.88 -25.52
CA THR A 720 19.04 -7.91 -25.43
C THR A 720 17.69 -7.26 -25.16
N LEU A 721 17.60 -6.34 -24.20
CA LEU A 721 16.35 -5.67 -23.87
C LEU A 721 15.85 -4.81 -25.04
N GLN A 722 16.71 -3.96 -25.61
CA GLN A 722 16.31 -3.05 -26.68
C GLN A 722 15.98 -3.78 -28.00
N ARG A 723 16.65 -4.91 -28.29
CA ARG A 723 16.27 -5.73 -29.43
C ARG A 723 14.82 -6.24 -29.32
N ASN A 724 14.32 -6.39 -28.13
CA ASN A 724 12.95 -6.83 -27.83
C ASN A 724 12.03 -5.66 -27.45
N TYR A 725 12.45 -4.42 -27.77
CA TYR A 725 11.73 -3.19 -27.44
C TYR A 725 11.41 -3.03 -25.95
N LEU A 726 12.23 -3.62 -25.11
CA LEU A 726 12.19 -3.43 -23.68
C LEU A 726 13.14 -2.27 -23.29
N GLU A 727 12.73 -1.49 -22.32
CA GLU A 727 13.45 -0.28 -21.93
C GLU A 727 13.85 -0.31 -20.45
N VAL A 728 14.82 0.49 -20.12
CA VAL A 728 15.25 0.74 -18.74
C VAL A 728 14.86 2.15 -18.35
N GLY A 729 14.24 2.33 -17.18
CA GLY A 729 13.81 3.61 -16.67
C GLY A 729 14.76 4.17 -15.62
N LEU A 730 15.27 5.39 -15.86
CA LEU A 730 16.06 6.15 -14.89
C LEU A 730 15.32 7.44 -14.55
N ILE A 731 15.29 7.83 -13.28
CA ILE A 731 14.67 9.08 -12.86
C ILE A 731 15.52 10.26 -13.34
N LEU A 732 14.88 11.19 -14.04
CA LEU A 732 15.43 12.52 -14.25
C LEU A 732 14.86 13.49 -13.22
N PRO A 733 15.71 14.23 -12.51
CA PRO A 733 15.23 15.25 -11.60
C PRO A 733 14.37 16.30 -12.32
N VAL A 734 13.12 16.44 -11.89
CA VAL A 734 12.18 17.40 -12.46
C VAL A 734 12.03 18.58 -11.53
N MET A 735 12.33 19.78 -12.03
CA MET A 735 12.03 21.00 -11.28
C MET A 735 10.55 21.33 -11.44
N THR A 736 9.73 20.98 -10.46
CA THR A 736 8.32 21.37 -10.43
C THR A 736 8.12 22.58 -9.52
N SER A 737 7.40 23.59 -10.00
CA SER A 737 6.85 24.65 -9.16
C SER A 737 5.35 24.42 -9.01
N THR A 738 4.93 23.93 -7.87
CA THR A 738 3.50 23.77 -7.59
C THR A 738 3.11 24.71 -6.45
N GLY A 739 2.21 25.64 -6.74
CA GLY A 739 1.50 26.40 -5.72
C GLY A 739 2.31 27.38 -4.87
N GLY A 740 3.36 27.97 -5.40
CA GLY A 740 4.08 29.07 -4.71
C GLY A 740 5.07 28.61 -3.63
N THR A 741 5.26 27.33 -3.44
CA THR A 741 6.39 26.74 -2.72
C THR A 741 7.45 26.33 -3.72
N THR A 742 8.66 26.86 -3.55
CA THR A 742 9.82 26.41 -4.31
C THR A 742 10.11 24.98 -3.86
N GLN A 743 9.70 24.02 -4.67
CA GLN A 743 9.95 22.63 -4.34
C GLN A 743 11.41 22.32 -4.60
N VAL A 744 12.00 21.78 -3.59
CA VAL A 744 13.14 20.87 -3.50
C VAL A 744 14.18 21.03 -4.59
N SER A 745 15.38 21.28 -4.17
CA SER A 745 16.51 21.13 -5.06
C SER A 745 16.53 19.69 -5.60
N ALA A 746 16.49 19.52 -6.91
CA ALA A 746 16.63 18.22 -7.55
C ALA A 746 17.95 17.50 -7.23
N ILE A 747 18.83 18.12 -6.45
CA ILE A 747 20.03 17.49 -5.86
C ILE A 747 19.63 16.36 -4.91
N THR A 748 18.58 16.56 -4.13
CA THR A 748 18.09 15.59 -3.15
C THR A 748 17.01 14.68 -3.71
N GLU A 749 16.73 14.74 -5.02
CA GLU A 749 15.78 13.82 -5.64
C GLU A 749 16.34 12.39 -5.59
N PRO A 750 15.66 11.46 -4.95
CA PRO A 750 16.08 10.07 -4.96
C PRO A 750 16.15 9.54 -6.39
N GLY A 751 17.18 8.78 -6.71
CA GLY A 751 17.39 8.28 -8.05
C GLY A 751 18.06 9.25 -9.00
N ASN A 752 18.61 10.36 -8.51
CA ASN A 752 19.45 11.25 -9.31
C ASN A 752 20.68 10.51 -9.83
N THR A 753 20.61 10.07 -11.08
CA THR A 753 21.63 9.19 -11.69
C THR A 753 23.00 9.86 -11.75
N PHE A 754 23.06 11.17 -11.99
CA PHE A 754 24.35 11.90 -11.95
C PHE A 754 24.95 11.89 -10.56
N ALA A 755 24.14 12.08 -9.52
CA ALA A 755 24.59 11.98 -8.14
C ALA A 755 25.13 10.58 -7.83
N MET A 756 24.37 9.53 -8.14
CA MET A 756 24.82 8.14 -7.93
C MET A 756 26.17 7.88 -8.60
N LEU A 757 26.31 8.23 -9.89
CA LEU A 757 27.55 8.02 -10.64
C LEU A 757 28.74 8.79 -10.06
N LEU A 758 28.52 9.97 -9.48
CA LEU A 758 29.56 10.78 -8.87
C LEU A 758 29.95 10.24 -7.49
N LEU A 759 28.95 9.98 -6.63
CA LEU A 759 29.13 9.44 -5.28
C LEU A 759 29.81 8.08 -5.29
N GLN A 760 29.46 7.21 -6.23
CA GLN A 760 30.08 5.90 -6.44
C GLN A 760 31.56 5.98 -6.87
N GLN A 761 32.03 7.14 -7.34
CA GLN A 761 33.45 7.42 -7.60
C GLN A 761 34.16 8.07 -6.39
N GLY A 762 33.47 8.15 -5.24
CA GLY A 762 34.03 8.73 -4.02
C GLY A 762 34.04 10.26 -3.98
N LEU A 763 33.28 10.93 -4.85
CA LEU A 763 33.16 12.38 -4.87
C LEU A 763 31.76 12.84 -4.50
N ASN A 764 31.67 13.92 -3.70
CA ASN A 764 30.43 14.63 -3.45
C ASN A 764 30.30 15.85 -4.39
N TYR A 765 29.16 16.50 -4.43
CA TYR A 765 28.92 17.71 -5.25
C TYR A 765 29.82 18.88 -4.87
N TYR A 766 30.15 19.02 -3.61
CA TYR A 766 30.89 20.13 -3.06
C TYR A 766 32.23 19.70 -2.46
N ASN A 767 33.16 20.66 -2.38
CA ASN A 767 34.36 20.51 -1.56
C ASN A 767 33.98 20.49 -0.06
N GLU A 768 34.94 20.12 0.81
CA GLU A 768 34.70 20.00 2.25
C GLU A 768 34.17 21.27 2.89
N GLU A 769 34.61 22.43 2.41
CA GLU A 769 34.17 23.74 2.92
C GLU A 769 32.81 24.19 2.32
N GLN A 770 32.23 23.45 1.39
CA GLN A 770 30.97 23.78 0.70
C GLN A 770 30.99 25.16 -0.02
N THR A 771 32.18 25.60 -0.44
CA THR A 771 32.40 26.90 -1.10
C THR A 771 32.40 26.82 -2.62
N LYS A 772 32.57 25.63 -3.17
CA LYS A 772 32.53 25.33 -4.61
C LYS A 772 32.16 23.91 -4.88
N THR A 773 31.75 23.61 -6.09
CA THR A 773 31.51 22.25 -6.56
C THR A 773 32.80 21.52 -6.94
N THR A 774 32.70 20.20 -7.07
CA THR A 774 33.77 19.30 -7.53
C THR A 774 33.70 19.04 -9.05
N PHE A 775 32.81 19.71 -9.76
CA PHE A 775 32.48 19.39 -11.15
C PHE A 775 33.58 19.72 -12.19
N ASP A 776 34.70 20.27 -11.76
CA ASP A 776 35.92 20.45 -12.57
C ASP A 776 36.86 19.24 -12.49
N THR A 777 36.52 18.20 -11.72
CA THR A 777 37.33 16.95 -11.62
C THR A 777 37.08 16.03 -12.82
N GLN A 778 38.01 15.11 -13.07
CA GLN A 778 37.87 14.16 -14.17
C GLN A 778 36.77 13.15 -13.87
N GLU A 779 36.60 12.78 -12.61
CA GLU A 779 35.58 11.88 -12.12
C GLU A 779 34.16 12.48 -12.35
N ALA A 780 33.97 13.74 -12.04
CA ALA A 780 32.71 14.45 -12.30
C ALA A 780 32.39 14.54 -13.80
N VAL A 781 33.41 14.78 -14.62
CA VAL A 781 33.25 14.78 -16.09
C VAL A 781 32.86 13.38 -16.57
N ASN A 782 33.47 12.32 -16.03
CA ASN A 782 33.13 10.94 -16.38
C ASN A 782 31.71 10.59 -15.97
N ALA A 783 31.30 10.95 -14.76
CA ALA A 783 29.94 10.72 -14.25
C ALA A 783 28.91 11.46 -15.11
N PHE A 784 29.16 12.72 -15.46
CA PHE A 784 28.27 13.53 -16.29
C PHE A 784 28.18 13.02 -17.74
N ASP A 785 29.30 12.63 -18.32
CA ASP A 785 29.37 12.05 -19.67
C ASP A 785 28.63 10.70 -19.70
N THR A 786 28.80 9.84 -18.68
CA THR A 786 28.06 8.57 -18.55
C THR A 786 26.55 8.83 -18.43
N TRP A 787 26.15 9.76 -17.57
CA TRP A 787 24.74 10.11 -17.39
C TRP A 787 24.09 10.60 -18.69
N THR A 788 24.75 11.51 -19.42
CA THR A 788 24.22 12.02 -20.67
C THR A 788 24.22 10.97 -21.78
N LYS A 789 25.16 10.01 -21.78
CA LYS A 789 25.19 8.90 -22.72
C LYS A 789 24.02 7.94 -22.59
N PHE A 790 23.41 7.79 -21.41
CA PHE A 790 22.18 7.02 -21.29
C PHE A 790 21.10 7.50 -22.27
N TYR A 791 21.03 8.81 -22.51
CA TYR A 791 20.04 9.44 -23.36
C TYR A 791 20.52 9.64 -24.81
N THR A 792 21.79 10.01 -25.00
CA THR A 792 22.34 10.33 -26.35
C THR A 792 22.83 9.09 -27.10
N THR A 793 23.28 8.07 -26.39
CA THR A 793 23.86 6.86 -26.98
C THR A 793 22.98 5.63 -26.79
N TYR A 794 22.43 5.46 -25.56
CA TYR A 794 21.65 4.29 -25.21
C TYR A 794 20.14 4.48 -25.34
N SER A 795 19.69 5.68 -25.78
CA SER A 795 18.29 5.99 -26.12
C SER A 795 17.29 5.83 -24.97
N PHE A 796 17.72 6.10 -23.74
CA PHE A 796 16.82 6.11 -22.60
C PHE A 796 15.78 7.22 -22.72
N GLN A 797 14.57 6.98 -22.22
CA GLN A 797 13.49 7.96 -22.25
C GLN A 797 13.71 9.04 -21.18
N GLN A 798 13.54 10.32 -21.55
CA GLN A 798 13.62 11.44 -20.60
C GLN A 798 12.33 11.54 -19.74
N THR A 799 11.21 11.16 -20.28
CA THR A 799 9.90 11.21 -19.61
C THR A 799 9.13 9.94 -19.90
N TYR A 800 8.60 9.34 -18.86
CA TYR A 800 7.80 8.11 -18.96
C TYR A 800 6.97 7.95 -17.69
N ASP A 801 5.90 7.17 -17.77
CA ASP A 801 5.14 6.72 -16.63
C ASP A 801 5.73 5.37 -16.17
N ALA A 802 6.52 5.41 -15.09
CA ALA A 802 7.20 4.24 -14.57
C ALA A 802 6.21 3.15 -14.15
N PHE A 803 5.13 3.51 -13.45
CA PHE A 803 4.15 2.56 -12.96
C PHE A 803 3.46 1.81 -14.10
N THR A 804 2.87 2.54 -15.04
CA THR A 804 2.18 1.92 -16.17
C THR A 804 3.12 1.05 -17.00
N ARG A 805 4.33 1.53 -17.28
CA ARG A 805 5.28 0.82 -18.14
C ARG A 805 5.93 -0.39 -17.47
N PHE A 806 6.18 -0.31 -16.19
CA PHE A 806 6.63 -1.46 -15.40
C PHE A 806 5.54 -2.52 -15.28
N ARG A 807 4.31 -2.10 -14.99
CA ARG A 807 3.13 -2.96 -14.92
C ARG A 807 2.86 -3.70 -16.22
N THR A 808 2.89 -2.99 -17.36
CA THR A 808 2.70 -3.61 -18.69
C THR A 808 3.92 -4.42 -19.14
N GLY A 809 5.09 -4.19 -18.54
CA GLY A 809 6.31 -4.96 -18.77
C GLY A 809 7.16 -4.47 -19.94
N ASP A 810 6.83 -3.35 -20.55
CA ASP A 810 7.67 -2.75 -21.59
C ASP A 810 8.87 -1.96 -21.02
N MET A 811 8.89 -1.74 -19.72
CA MET A 811 10.02 -1.20 -18.96
C MET A 811 10.30 -2.10 -17.75
N PRO A 812 10.88 -3.30 -17.98
CA PRO A 812 11.02 -4.32 -16.95
C PRO A 812 12.09 -4.00 -15.88
N VAL A 813 12.87 -2.94 -16.07
CA VAL A 813 13.87 -2.48 -15.12
C VAL A 813 13.69 -0.97 -14.92
N VAL A 814 13.48 -0.55 -13.67
CA VAL A 814 13.35 0.88 -13.33
C VAL A 814 14.08 1.17 -12.02
N ILE A 815 14.75 2.31 -11.94
CA ILE A 815 15.23 2.85 -10.68
C ILE A 815 14.18 3.83 -10.18
N GLN A 816 13.62 3.54 -9.01
CA GLN A 816 12.57 4.33 -8.37
C GLN A 816 12.83 4.42 -6.86
N ASN A 817 12.20 5.39 -6.22
CA ASN A 817 12.16 5.44 -4.77
C ASN A 817 11.58 4.13 -4.20
N TYR A 818 12.12 3.60 -3.12
CA TYR A 818 11.67 2.32 -2.58
C TYR A 818 10.16 2.30 -2.23
N THR A 819 9.54 3.45 -1.99
CA THR A 819 8.10 3.57 -1.80
C THR A 819 7.27 3.21 -3.06
N PHE A 820 7.91 3.04 -4.21
CA PHE A 820 7.29 2.49 -5.42
C PHE A 820 6.74 1.07 -5.19
N TYR A 821 7.35 0.33 -4.27
CA TYR A 821 6.84 -0.94 -3.75
C TYR A 821 5.37 -0.83 -3.31
N ASN A 822 5.03 0.22 -2.54
CA ASN A 822 3.67 0.41 -2.03
C ASN A 822 2.66 0.56 -3.17
N GLN A 823 3.04 1.32 -4.20
CA GLN A 823 2.19 1.51 -5.39
C GLN A 823 2.01 0.22 -6.18
N LEU A 824 3.08 -0.55 -6.39
CA LEU A 824 3.01 -1.83 -7.11
C LEU A 824 2.16 -2.84 -6.36
N SER A 825 2.35 -2.96 -5.06
CA SER A 825 1.65 -3.94 -4.22
C SER A 825 0.14 -3.72 -4.21
N VAL A 826 -0.31 -2.47 -4.25
CA VAL A 826 -1.74 -2.13 -4.19
C VAL A 826 -2.38 -2.03 -5.56
N ALA A 827 -1.71 -1.39 -6.52
CA ALA A 827 -2.33 -1.01 -7.79
C ALA A 827 -1.99 -1.93 -8.97
N ALA A 828 -1.15 -2.96 -8.78
CA ALA A 828 -0.76 -3.90 -9.83
C ALA A 828 -0.80 -5.38 -9.36
N PRO A 829 -1.93 -5.88 -8.85
CA PRO A 829 -2.02 -7.23 -8.29
C PRO A 829 -1.81 -8.33 -9.34
N GLU A 830 -2.14 -8.08 -10.61
CA GLU A 830 -1.95 -9.04 -11.69
C GLU A 830 -0.49 -9.39 -11.97
N ILE A 831 0.45 -8.58 -11.47
CA ILE A 831 1.88 -8.88 -11.54
C ILE A 831 2.48 -9.25 -10.17
N LYS A 832 1.66 -9.57 -9.19
CA LYS A 832 2.11 -10.06 -7.87
C LYS A 832 2.97 -11.31 -8.05
N GLY A 833 4.13 -11.35 -7.39
CA GLY A 833 5.11 -12.43 -7.55
C GLY A 833 5.89 -12.43 -8.87
N CYS A 834 5.69 -11.42 -9.72
CA CYS A 834 6.39 -11.28 -10.99
C CYS A 834 7.49 -10.22 -10.98
N TRP A 835 7.81 -9.64 -9.84
CA TRP A 835 8.80 -8.57 -9.70
C TRP A 835 9.49 -8.62 -8.35
N GLY A 836 10.65 -7.99 -8.31
CA GLY A 836 11.43 -7.80 -7.10
C GLY A 836 12.14 -6.45 -7.14
N PHE A 837 12.93 -6.18 -6.12
CA PHE A 837 13.79 -5.01 -6.05
C PHE A 837 15.11 -5.36 -5.38
N GLN A 838 16.12 -4.53 -5.61
CA GLN A 838 17.46 -4.68 -5.06
C GLN A 838 18.14 -3.30 -4.98
N PRO A 839 19.33 -3.19 -4.33
CA PRO A 839 20.11 -1.97 -4.37
C PRO A 839 20.35 -1.45 -5.80
N VAL A 840 20.54 -0.15 -5.94
CA VAL A 840 20.84 0.47 -7.25
C VAL A 840 22.13 -0.11 -7.84
N PRO A 841 22.30 -0.10 -9.20
CA PRO A 841 23.54 -0.59 -9.80
C PRO A 841 24.74 0.16 -9.25
N GLY A 842 25.77 -0.56 -8.87
CA GLY A 842 26.97 0.01 -8.32
C GLY A 842 28.09 0.16 -9.34
N THR A 843 29.15 0.86 -8.93
CA THR A 843 30.41 0.99 -9.67
C THR A 843 31.47 0.12 -9.03
N VAL A 844 32.11 -0.74 -9.85
CA VAL A 844 33.22 -1.61 -9.37
C VAL A 844 34.43 -0.76 -9.02
N GLN A 845 34.92 -0.94 -7.79
CA GLN A 845 36.08 -0.23 -7.27
C GLN A 845 37.40 -0.94 -7.66
N GLU A 846 38.57 -0.30 -7.44
CA GLU A 846 39.88 -0.86 -7.75
C GLU A 846 40.19 -2.14 -6.97
N ASP A 847 39.62 -2.29 -5.77
CA ASP A 847 39.79 -3.48 -4.91
C ASP A 847 38.81 -4.62 -5.26
N GLY A 848 37.92 -4.39 -6.23
CA GLY A 848 36.88 -5.36 -6.66
C GLY A 848 35.59 -5.28 -5.88
N THR A 849 35.47 -4.43 -4.87
CA THR A 849 34.19 -4.15 -4.21
C THR A 849 33.25 -3.37 -5.12
N ILE A 850 31.95 -3.44 -4.88
CA ILE A 850 30.93 -2.68 -5.64
C ILE A 850 30.39 -1.58 -4.73
N ASN A 851 30.50 -0.34 -5.20
CA ASN A 851 29.98 0.81 -4.47
C ASN A 851 28.58 1.16 -5.00
N HIS A 852 27.56 0.99 -4.17
CA HIS A 852 26.14 1.27 -4.44
C HIS A 852 25.71 2.64 -3.92
N ALA A 853 26.62 3.58 -3.68
CA ALA A 853 26.30 4.88 -3.12
C ALA A 853 25.22 5.61 -3.91
N ALA A 854 24.26 6.15 -3.18
CA ALA A 854 23.19 6.97 -3.67
C ALA A 854 22.84 8.03 -2.62
N ASN A 855 22.24 9.13 -3.03
CA ASN A 855 21.70 10.09 -2.10
C ASN A 855 20.24 9.74 -1.72
N SER A 856 19.83 10.14 -0.54
CA SER A 856 18.44 10.05 -0.09
C SER A 856 17.70 11.38 -0.20
N ASN A 857 16.42 11.36 0.09
CA ASN A 857 15.59 12.53 0.33
C ASN A 857 14.79 12.29 1.60
N GLY A 858 14.50 13.34 2.35
CA GLY A 858 13.73 13.22 3.57
C GLY A 858 13.23 14.55 4.09
N SER A 859 12.44 14.47 5.12
CA SER A 859 11.95 15.62 5.85
C SER A 859 12.30 15.51 7.33
N GLY A 860 12.52 16.65 7.99
CA GLY A 860 13.02 16.69 9.35
C GLY A 860 12.16 17.48 10.32
N ALA A 861 12.45 17.25 11.59
CA ALA A 861 11.95 17.99 12.72
C ALA A 861 12.87 19.17 13.03
N ILE A 862 12.34 20.37 13.15
CA ILE A 862 13.09 21.62 13.40
C ILE A 862 12.53 22.38 14.60
N ILE A 863 13.41 23.09 15.32
CA ILE A 863 13.02 23.96 16.46
C ILE A 863 13.32 25.42 16.08
N PHE A 864 12.35 26.29 16.30
CA PHE A 864 12.54 27.72 16.06
C PHE A 864 13.18 28.41 17.27
N THR A 865 14.09 29.36 17.06
CA THR A 865 14.76 30.10 18.13
C THR A 865 13.80 30.86 19.02
N LYS A 866 12.59 31.15 18.55
CA LYS A 866 11.54 31.83 19.32
C LYS A 866 10.80 30.90 20.28
N ALA A 867 10.93 29.59 20.19
CA ALA A 867 10.26 28.65 21.09
C ALA A 867 10.60 28.99 22.54
N ALA A 868 9.56 29.19 23.35
CA ALA A 868 9.74 29.65 24.75
C ALA A 868 10.35 28.55 25.62
N ASP A 869 10.10 27.28 25.32
CA ASP A 869 10.64 26.10 25.99
C ASP A 869 11.44 25.25 25.00
N GLN A 870 12.71 25.59 24.82
CA GLN A 870 13.61 24.87 23.89
C GLN A 870 13.84 23.42 24.33
N GLU A 871 13.96 23.18 25.62
CA GLU A 871 14.12 21.83 26.17
C GLU A 871 12.86 20.99 25.98
N GLY A 872 11.67 21.57 26.16
CA GLY A 872 10.40 20.88 25.90
C GLY A 872 10.21 20.56 24.42
N ALA A 873 10.63 21.45 23.52
CA ALA A 873 10.63 21.18 22.06
C ALA A 873 11.59 20.05 21.69
N TRP A 874 12.78 20.03 22.31
CA TRP A 874 13.75 18.95 22.13
C TRP A 874 13.23 17.62 22.68
N ASP A 875 12.62 17.60 23.87
CA ASP A 875 12.01 16.39 24.45
C ASP A 875 10.94 15.79 23.53
N PHE A 876 10.15 16.66 22.87
CA PHE A 876 9.15 16.19 21.92
C PHE A 876 9.79 15.56 20.66
N ILE A 877 10.81 16.21 20.09
CA ILE A 877 11.51 15.67 18.93
C ILE A 877 12.19 14.34 19.27
N LYS A 878 12.83 14.22 20.43
CA LYS A 878 13.40 12.97 20.92
C LYS A 878 12.36 11.85 21.01
N TRP A 879 11.20 12.20 21.57
CA TRP A 879 10.11 11.22 21.66
C TRP A 879 9.61 10.82 20.27
N PHE A 880 9.31 11.79 19.40
CA PHE A 880 8.77 11.49 18.08
C PHE A 880 9.73 10.66 17.21
N THR A 881 11.03 10.93 17.30
CA THR A 881 12.07 10.19 16.55
C THR A 881 12.50 8.89 17.21
N SER A 882 11.93 8.51 18.37
CA SER A 882 12.23 7.22 19.00
C SER A 882 11.63 6.06 18.20
N THR A 883 12.24 4.90 18.31
CA THR A 883 11.78 3.68 17.65
C THR A 883 10.31 3.38 17.93
N ASP A 884 9.89 3.41 19.20
CA ASP A 884 8.51 3.15 19.60
C ASP A 884 7.51 4.13 18.97
N ALA A 885 7.79 5.43 18.99
CA ALA A 885 6.91 6.43 18.41
C ALA A 885 6.83 6.33 16.88
N GLN A 886 7.97 6.06 16.21
CA GLN A 886 8.04 5.90 14.77
C GLN A 886 7.30 4.64 14.30
N VAL A 887 7.43 3.51 14.99
CA VAL A 887 6.70 2.27 14.72
C VAL A 887 5.20 2.47 14.93
N LYS A 888 4.79 3.07 16.05
CA LYS A 888 3.37 3.35 16.31
C LYS A 888 2.77 4.29 15.28
N TYR A 889 3.50 5.35 14.91
CA TYR A 889 3.06 6.28 13.88
C TYR A 889 2.92 5.60 12.52
N GLY A 890 3.94 4.86 12.08
CA GLY A 890 3.91 4.12 10.82
C GLY A 890 2.77 3.11 10.75
N ASN A 891 2.59 2.33 11.80
CA ASN A 891 1.51 1.37 11.91
C ASN A 891 0.11 2.04 11.93
N ASN A 892 -0.02 3.21 12.56
CA ASN A 892 -1.27 3.96 12.55
C ASN A 892 -1.62 4.47 11.16
N ILE A 893 -0.64 4.98 10.41
CA ILE A 893 -0.85 5.42 9.03
C ILE A 893 -1.21 4.23 8.14
N GLU A 894 -0.45 3.15 8.22
CA GLU A 894 -0.72 1.95 7.42
C GLU A 894 -2.09 1.34 7.76
N SER A 895 -2.54 1.44 9.01
CA SER A 895 -3.89 1.01 9.38
C SER A 895 -5.00 1.86 8.75
N ILE A 896 -4.73 3.14 8.47
CA ILE A 896 -5.71 4.07 7.88
C ILE A 896 -5.68 4.00 6.35
N LEU A 897 -4.50 3.97 5.75
CA LEU A 897 -4.28 4.10 4.31
C LEU A 897 -3.92 2.78 3.62
N GLY A 898 -3.85 1.69 4.38
CA GLY A 898 -3.33 0.42 3.87
C GLY A 898 -1.85 0.50 3.51
N THR A 899 -1.36 -0.47 2.74
CA THR A 899 0.04 -0.52 2.28
C THR A 899 0.50 0.73 1.54
N MET A 900 -0.41 1.46 0.88
CA MET A 900 -0.09 2.76 0.27
C MET A 900 0.45 3.79 1.26
N GLY A 901 0.01 3.70 2.51
CA GLY A 901 0.43 4.58 3.61
C GLY A 901 1.67 4.10 4.36
N ARG A 902 2.33 3.02 3.93
CA ARG A 902 3.51 2.49 4.60
C ARG A 902 4.57 3.58 4.77
N TYR A 903 4.93 3.83 6.02
CA TYR A 903 5.73 4.98 6.41
C TYR A 903 7.21 4.78 6.12
N ALA A 904 7.81 5.77 5.51
CA ALA A 904 9.24 5.79 5.18
C ALA A 904 10.05 6.39 6.37
N THR A 905 10.08 5.71 7.49
CA THR A 905 10.82 6.21 8.67
C THR A 905 12.32 6.35 8.38
N ALA A 906 12.93 7.39 8.96
CA ALA A 906 14.38 7.55 8.96
C ALA A 906 15.07 6.80 10.10
N ASN A 907 14.32 6.30 11.08
CA ASN A 907 14.85 5.52 12.20
C ASN A 907 15.08 4.08 11.76
N GLU A 908 16.35 3.63 11.74
CA GLU A 908 16.75 2.31 11.24
C GLU A 908 16.14 1.15 12.00
N GLU A 909 16.07 1.26 13.33
CA GLU A 909 15.46 0.22 14.15
C GLU A 909 13.95 0.16 13.96
N ALA A 910 13.31 1.32 13.74
CA ALA A 910 11.89 1.38 13.44
C ALA A 910 11.58 0.81 12.05
N LEU A 911 12.44 1.04 11.04
CA LEU A 911 12.26 0.48 9.70
C LEU A 911 12.16 -1.04 9.74
N GLN A 912 12.99 -1.69 10.56
CA GLN A 912 12.98 -3.14 10.76
C GLN A 912 11.71 -3.67 11.45
N GLN A 913 10.98 -2.81 12.16
CA GLN A 913 9.77 -3.18 12.89
C GLN A 913 8.47 -2.78 12.16
N LEU A 914 8.57 -2.17 10.99
CA LEU A 914 7.42 -1.89 10.13
C LEU A 914 7.03 -3.14 9.30
N SER A 915 5.96 -3.02 8.52
CA SER A 915 5.33 -4.15 7.79
C SER A 915 6.11 -4.64 6.57
N TRP A 916 7.45 -4.64 6.62
CA TRP A 916 8.32 -5.25 5.62
C TRP A 916 8.58 -6.72 5.97
N THR A 917 8.78 -7.58 4.96
CA THR A 917 9.31 -8.92 5.20
C THR A 917 10.78 -8.84 5.58
N THR A 918 11.31 -9.88 6.18
CA THR A 918 12.74 -9.91 6.57
C THR A 918 13.65 -9.76 5.36
N SER A 919 13.34 -10.47 4.26
CA SER A 919 14.08 -10.36 3.00
C SER A 919 14.03 -8.95 2.40
N GLU A 920 12.85 -8.32 2.41
CA GLU A 920 12.68 -6.95 1.92
C GLU A 920 13.45 -5.94 2.76
N VAL A 921 13.36 -6.01 4.09
CA VAL A 921 14.04 -5.06 4.98
C VAL A 921 15.57 -5.17 4.86
N ASN A 922 16.10 -6.38 4.67
CA ASN A 922 17.53 -6.57 4.47
C ASN A 922 18.03 -5.86 3.21
N LEU A 923 17.29 -5.95 2.09
CA LEU A 923 17.61 -5.22 0.86
C LEU A 923 17.52 -3.69 1.05
N LEU A 924 16.54 -3.22 1.83
CA LEU A 924 16.43 -1.81 2.16
C LEU A 924 17.60 -1.34 3.02
N LEU A 925 18.00 -2.11 4.01
CA LEU A 925 19.15 -1.80 4.88
C LEU A 925 20.47 -1.83 4.10
N ASP A 926 20.65 -2.75 3.16
CA ASP A 926 21.85 -2.80 2.30
C ASP A 926 22.01 -1.50 1.50
N GLN A 927 20.90 -0.99 0.94
CA GLN A 927 20.92 0.30 0.25
C GLN A 927 21.06 1.47 1.22
N LEU A 928 20.39 1.45 2.36
CA LEU A 928 20.47 2.51 3.37
C LEU A 928 21.89 2.66 3.90
N ASN A 929 22.59 1.56 4.17
CA ASN A 929 23.99 1.56 4.59
C ASN A 929 24.96 2.06 3.51
N SER A 930 24.52 2.11 2.27
CA SER A 930 25.29 2.63 1.13
C SER A 930 24.97 4.10 0.82
N GLN A 931 24.11 4.77 1.60
CA GLN A 931 23.75 6.17 1.34
C GLN A 931 24.92 7.09 1.61
N VAL A 932 25.09 8.08 0.72
CA VAL A 932 26.01 9.20 0.89
C VAL A 932 25.27 10.48 0.56
N GLU A 933 25.05 11.33 1.55
CA GLU A 933 24.23 12.51 1.38
C GLU A 933 24.98 13.66 0.73
N ILE A 934 24.24 14.42 -0.06
CA ILE A 934 24.71 15.66 -0.67
C ILE A 934 24.29 16.81 0.23
N PRO A 935 25.22 17.59 0.79
CA PRO A 935 24.89 18.74 1.63
C PRO A 935 23.96 19.73 0.93
N ILE A 936 22.97 20.21 1.65
CA ILE A 936 22.10 21.27 1.17
C ILE A 936 22.74 22.61 1.56
N ILE A 937 23.01 23.46 0.56
CA ILE A 937 23.56 24.79 0.75
C ILE A 937 22.54 25.86 0.31
N PRO A 938 22.68 27.12 0.74
CA PRO A 938 21.78 28.19 0.32
C PRO A 938 21.71 28.42 -1.20
N ALA A 939 22.68 27.92 -1.96
CA ALA A 939 22.73 27.98 -3.41
C ALA A 939 22.20 26.74 -4.12
N SER A 940 21.76 25.68 -3.41
CA SER A 940 21.39 24.36 -3.97
C SER A 940 20.42 24.46 -5.14
N TYR A 941 19.41 25.33 -5.06
CA TYR A 941 18.51 25.59 -6.18
C TYR A 941 19.23 26.02 -7.46
N GLY A 942 20.20 26.93 -7.33
CA GLY A 942 21.04 27.41 -8.46
C GLY A 942 21.91 26.31 -9.05
N VAL A 943 22.47 25.47 -8.17
CA VAL A 943 23.29 24.31 -8.56
C VAL A 943 22.45 23.33 -9.38
N THR A 944 21.32 22.90 -8.86
CA THR A 944 20.41 21.95 -9.53
C THR A 944 19.95 22.49 -10.89
N ARG A 945 19.48 23.72 -10.92
CA ARG A 945 19.03 24.35 -12.16
C ARG A 945 20.12 24.32 -13.24
N ASN A 946 21.34 24.64 -12.88
CA ASN A 946 22.45 24.72 -13.85
C ASN A 946 22.94 23.33 -14.25
N VAL A 947 22.97 22.34 -13.36
CA VAL A 947 23.24 20.94 -13.72
C VAL A 947 22.21 20.43 -14.73
N MET A 948 20.92 20.71 -14.51
CA MET A 948 19.86 20.30 -15.42
C MET A 948 19.91 21.07 -16.76
N ASN A 949 20.35 22.32 -16.74
CA ASN A 949 20.57 23.08 -17.99
C ASN A 949 21.76 22.51 -18.77
N ALA A 950 22.83 22.12 -18.08
CA ALA A 950 23.97 21.45 -18.71
C ALA A 950 23.56 20.12 -19.33
N PHE A 951 22.76 19.33 -18.60
CA PHE A 951 22.20 18.09 -19.12
C PHE A 951 21.40 18.33 -20.42
N ARG A 952 20.46 19.29 -20.41
CA ARG A 952 19.62 19.58 -21.57
C ARG A 952 20.46 20.07 -22.79
N ALA A 953 21.47 20.86 -22.56
CA ALA A 953 22.38 21.30 -23.63
C ALA A 953 23.11 20.12 -24.29
N VAL A 954 23.54 19.15 -23.51
CA VAL A 954 24.18 17.94 -24.07
C VAL A 954 23.16 17.03 -24.75
N VAL A 955 22.02 16.76 -24.10
CA VAL A 955 21.07 15.73 -24.58
C VAL A 955 20.19 16.26 -25.72
N ASN A 956 19.76 17.53 -25.68
CA ASN A 956 18.86 18.09 -26.68
C ASN A 956 19.60 18.87 -27.78
N ASP A 957 20.68 19.56 -27.42
CA ASP A 957 21.43 20.43 -28.36
C ASP A 957 22.73 19.77 -28.86
N TYR A 958 23.05 18.56 -28.33
CA TYR A 958 24.23 17.77 -28.71
C TYR A 958 25.56 18.47 -28.42
N ASP A 959 25.61 19.32 -27.41
CA ASP A 959 26.81 19.97 -26.95
C ASP A 959 27.82 18.96 -26.34
N ASN A 960 29.10 19.32 -26.36
CA ASN A 960 30.13 18.48 -25.74
C ASN A 960 29.95 18.41 -24.22
N ALA A 961 29.79 17.21 -23.65
CA ALA A 961 29.48 17.01 -22.22
C ALA A 961 30.52 17.70 -21.31
N ARG A 962 31.82 17.52 -21.57
CA ARG A 962 32.89 18.11 -20.76
C ARG A 962 32.87 19.61 -20.78
N ASP A 963 32.81 20.20 -21.99
CA ASP A 963 32.87 21.67 -22.15
C ASP A 963 31.60 22.30 -21.56
N THR A 964 30.47 21.67 -21.73
CA THR A 964 29.18 22.13 -21.20
C THR A 964 29.18 22.09 -19.66
N LEU A 965 29.60 20.98 -19.04
CA LEU A 965 29.73 20.91 -17.61
C LEU A 965 30.67 21.99 -17.06
N PHE A 966 31.81 22.21 -17.71
CA PHE A 966 32.76 23.24 -17.33
C PHE A 966 32.18 24.64 -17.34
N TRP A 967 31.41 25.00 -18.39
CA TRP A 967 30.79 26.30 -18.49
C TRP A 967 29.72 26.55 -17.45
N TYR A 968 28.82 25.58 -17.26
CA TYR A 968 27.78 25.70 -16.25
C TYR A 968 28.35 25.62 -14.83
N ASN A 969 29.42 24.86 -14.61
CA ASN A 969 30.10 24.82 -13.32
C ASN A 969 30.66 26.18 -12.89
N LYS A 970 31.11 27.00 -13.83
CA LYS A 970 31.51 28.37 -13.54
C LYS A 970 30.34 29.20 -13.02
N ASP A 971 29.19 29.13 -13.71
CA ASP A 971 27.97 29.86 -13.29
C ASP A 971 27.47 29.37 -11.92
N ILE A 972 27.59 28.07 -11.65
CA ILE A 972 27.27 27.47 -10.37
C ILE A 972 28.15 28.04 -9.25
N ASN A 973 29.46 28.04 -9.44
CA ASN A 973 30.41 28.54 -8.46
C ASN A 973 30.28 30.05 -8.23
N ASP A 974 30.00 30.84 -9.26
CA ASP A 974 29.68 32.26 -9.14
C ASP A 974 28.39 32.47 -8.29
N GLU A 975 27.37 31.61 -8.44
CA GLU A 975 26.13 31.66 -7.64
C GLU A 975 26.38 31.26 -6.18
N ILE A 976 27.17 30.20 -5.93
CA ILE A 976 27.57 29.79 -4.58
C ILE A 976 28.30 30.95 -3.89
N THR A 977 29.32 31.54 -4.54
CA THR A 977 30.08 32.67 -4.01
C THR A 977 29.17 33.82 -3.66
N ARG A 978 28.27 34.23 -4.58
CA ARG A 978 27.30 35.30 -4.34
C ARG A 978 26.41 35.04 -3.13
N LYS A 979 25.91 33.81 -2.97
CA LYS A 979 25.09 33.45 -1.81
C LYS A 979 25.84 33.48 -0.50
N LEU A 980 27.10 33.05 -0.50
CA LEU A 980 27.96 33.12 0.67
C LEU A 980 28.28 34.58 1.06
N GLU A 981 28.53 35.44 0.07
CA GLU A 981 28.70 36.90 0.29
C GLU A 981 27.43 37.54 0.86
N ASP A 982 26.25 37.25 0.29
CA ASP A 982 24.94 37.74 0.75
C ASP A 982 24.65 37.36 2.22
N LEU A 983 25.17 36.25 2.67
CA LEU A 983 25.01 35.73 4.02
C LEU A 983 26.15 36.11 4.97
N GLY A 984 27.19 36.84 4.45
CA GLY A 984 28.34 37.27 5.24
C GLY A 984 29.28 36.12 5.66
N LEU A 985 29.26 35.03 4.91
CA LEU A 985 30.09 33.82 5.18
C LEU A 985 31.35 33.79 4.31
N TYR A 986 31.52 34.74 3.41
CA TYR A 986 32.70 34.85 2.55
C TYR A 986 33.53 36.08 3.03
N ASP A 987 34.63 35.78 3.71
CA ASP A 987 35.63 36.83 3.99
C ASP A 987 36.49 37.06 2.77
N ASN A 988 36.52 38.31 2.22
CA ASN A 988 37.34 38.73 1.08
C ASN A 988 38.84 38.68 1.42
#